data_37d91ecb8f86e1ed21bd464a82ebb928
#
_entry.id   37d91ecb8f86e1ed21bd464a82ebb928
#
_cell.length_a   1.000
_cell.length_b   1.000
_cell.length_c   1.000
_cell.angle_alpha   90.00
_cell.angle_beta   90.00
_cell.angle_gamma   90.00
#
_symmetry.space_group_name_H-M   'P 1'
#
loop_
_entity.id
_entity.type
_entity.pdbx_description
1 polymer ?
#
loop_
_entity_poly.entity_id
_entity_poly.type
_entity_poly.pdbx_seq_one_letter_code
_entity_poly.pdbx_strand_id
1 'polypeptide(L)'
;MELKKILIAAVLVAGMAFQTNAADIPRKEYPRPQFERTAWVNLNGEWDYTFDFANSGMEQEYHKATSFSGKITVPFCPESSLSGVGHKDFINHIWYHREISIPQDWSGKNVLLNFGAVYYNSEIYIDGALAGRHFGGSSSFSIDITKLVTPGKVHHLVVRASSDLRSGMQSAGKQSLQFGSYGCNYTRTTGIWQTVWMEAINPSGLKSVQAVADVDQEQLVVWPTFYSDSNNKLKITLKDGNKVVAAATVKGTNSSVAVLPVKKAKLWSPESPFLYDITYQMIDPAGKVIDEVSSYIGMRKVHIEGNKIYLNNKPYYQRLVLDQGFYPDGIWTAPTDEALKRDIELSMAAGFNGARLHQKAFEERFYYWADKLGYITWGEAPSWGMDANNIEVARNFQVEWSELVLRDRNHPSLLIWTPMNEEWWPDLVQYPRFTTDLYNLTKSLDPTRPVNDASGGCHIKTDIWTVHNYEQDPAKLKDIIYKDGKFFQAPNYKIGVPAANIGFNGLRQNAVYDFPVYDGKMPYLIDEVGGIKWVKDQDKTNSSTQSWGYGTPPKTEKEFLERLEGQMNGILELKDQVWGYCYTQLTDVEQEQNGIYYYDRTPKFDTKLIHSIFSKNPEDLEGTYTNPLCNYGPDPWAIWHDGSYYYMHTM
;
A
#
# COMPACT_ATOMS: atom_id res chain seq x y z
N MET A 1 -47.68 44.90 20.54
CA MET A 1 -46.25 44.58 20.66
C MET A 1 -46.03 43.08 20.96
N GLU A 2 -47.02 42.21 20.84
CA GLU A 2 -46.90 40.78 21.16
C GLU A 2 -47.07 39.83 19.93
N LEU A 3 -47.53 40.32 18.78
CA LEU A 3 -47.65 39.46 17.58
C LEU A 3 -46.37 39.28 16.77
N LYS A 4 -45.31 40.03 17.04
CA LYS A 4 -44.01 39.87 16.36
C LYS A 4 -43.05 38.87 17.03
N LYS A 5 -43.38 38.43 18.27
CA LYS A 5 -42.52 37.45 19.00
C LYS A 5 -42.93 35.99 18.71
N ILE A 6 -44.12 35.75 18.15
CA ILE A 6 -44.60 34.37 17.84
C ILE A 6 -44.12 33.91 16.46
N LEU A 7 -43.82 34.83 15.53
CA LEU A 7 -43.35 34.44 14.18
C LEU A 7 -41.85 34.11 14.10
N ILE A 8 -41.06 34.51 15.11
CA ILE A 8 -39.60 34.20 15.16
C ILE A 8 -39.35 32.84 15.82
N ALA A 9 -40.27 32.35 16.67
CA ALA A 9 -40.14 31.01 17.26
C ALA A 9 -40.57 29.86 16.33
N ALA A 10 -41.40 30.14 15.32
CA ALA A 10 -41.84 29.10 14.37
C ALA A 10 -40.85 28.84 13.22
N VAL A 11 -39.90 29.74 12.95
CA VAL A 11 -38.87 29.55 11.92
C VAL A 11 -37.62 28.83 12.49
N LEU A 12 -37.46 28.78 13.80
CA LEU A 12 -36.33 28.11 14.47
C LEU A 12 -36.58 26.62 14.81
N VAL A 13 -37.81 26.11 14.62
CA VAL A 13 -38.16 24.70 14.90
C VAL A 13 -38.17 23.83 13.60
N ALA A 14 -38.18 24.43 12.41
CA ALA A 14 -38.11 23.70 11.13
C ALA A 14 -36.67 23.41 10.63
N GLY A 15 -35.64 23.81 11.38
CA GLY A 15 -34.24 23.60 11.04
C GLY A 15 -33.53 22.51 11.86
N MET A 16 -34.26 21.76 12.70
CA MET A 16 -33.67 20.69 13.52
C MET A 16 -34.19 19.30 13.10
N ALA A 17 -34.02 18.97 11.85
CA ALA A 17 -34.14 17.57 11.41
C ALA A 17 -32.97 17.26 10.48
N PHE A 18 -32.23 16.23 10.90
CA PHE A 18 -31.05 15.66 10.21
C PHE A 18 -29.70 16.32 10.43
N GLN A 19 -29.32 16.59 11.68
CA GLN A 19 -27.94 16.36 12.08
C GLN A 19 -27.86 14.93 12.68
N THR A 20 -27.68 13.93 11.80
CA THR A 20 -26.97 12.72 12.23
C THR A 20 -25.61 13.21 12.72
N ASN A 21 -25.26 12.93 13.95
CA ASN A 21 -23.97 13.29 14.52
C ASN A 21 -22.86 12.77 13.58
N ALA A 22 -22.22 13.67 12.84
CA ALA A 22 -21.05 13.35 12.00
C ALA A 22 -19.88 12.79 12.83
N ALA A 23 -20.02 12.75 14.17
CA ALA A 23 -19.06 12.19 15.11
C ALA A 23 -19.05 10.65 15.13
N ASP A 24 -20.11 9.99 14.69
CA ASP A 24 -20.29 8.54 14.81
C ASP A 24 -20.03 7.77 13.49
N ILE A 25 -19.69 8.45 12.38
CA ILE A 25 -19.37 7.80 11.12
C ILE A 25 -17.92 7.31 11.18
N PRO A 26 -17.67 5.96 11.12
CA PRO A 26 -16.31 5.43 11.08
C PRO A 26 -15.62 5.87 9.78
N ARG A 27 -14.31 6.17 9.87
CA ARG A 27 -13.52 6.60 8.72
C ARG A 27 -14.21 7.76 7.98
N LYS A 28 -14.44 8.84 8.73
CA LYS A 28 -15.18 10.02 8.28
C LYS A 28 -14.40 10.94 7.35
N GLU A 29 -13.10 10.79 7.29
CA GLU A 29 -12.18 11.56 6.43
C GLU A 29 -12.46 11.33 4.95
N TYR A 30 -12.13 12.33 4.11
CA TYR A 30 -12.22 12.16 2.66
C TYR A 30 -11.21 11.12 2.18
N PRO A 31 -11.63 10.07 1.43
CA PRO A 31 -10.79 8.89 1.17
C PRO A 31 -9.70 9.09 0.12
N ARG A 32 -9.82 10.11 -0.76
CA ARG A 32 -8.90 10.38 -1.89
C ARG A 32 -8.22 11.75 -1.76
N PRO A 33 -7.29 11.97 -0.82
CA PRO A 33 -6.78 13.30 -0.49
C PRO A 33 -5.98 13.98 -1.63
N GLN A 34 -5.54 13.23 -2.65
CA GLN A 34 -4.95 13.80 -3.86
C GLN A 34 -5.99 14.18 -4.93
N PHE A 35 -7.29 14.03 -4.66
CA PHE A 35 -8.33 14.35 -5.64
C PHE A 35 -9.64 14.73 -4.94
N GLU A 36 -9.59 15.75 -4.07
CA GLU A 36 -10.68 16.09 -3.15
C GLU A 36 -11.69 17.04 -3.80
N ARG A 37 -12.97 16.71 -3.68
CA ARG A 37 -14.12 17.54 -3.99
C ARG A 37 -14.95 17.86 -2.76
N THR A 38 -15.57 19.04 -2.76
CA THR A 38 -16.44 19.45 -1.65
C THR A 38 -17.84 18.85 -1.73
N ALA A 39 -18.30 18.49 -2.94
CA ALA A 39 -19.62 17.89 -3.16
C ALA A 39 -19.55 16.36 -3.04
N TRP A 40 -19.49 15.85 -1.82
CA TRP A 40 -19.43 14.43 -1.52
C TRP A 40 -20.26 14.04 -0.30
N VAL A 41 -20.59 12.76 -0.18
CA VAL A 41 -21.31 12.16 0.94
C VAL A 41 -20.64 10.86 1.34
N ASN A 42 -20.21 10.73 2.59
CA ASN A 42 -19.69 9.49 3.15
C ASN A 42 -20.84 8.51 3.41
N LEU A 43 -20.71 7.28 2.93
CA LEU A 43 -21.70 6.21 3.11
C LEU A 43 -21.27 5.16 4.12
N ASN A 44 -20.19 5.37 4.88
CA ASN A 44 -19.80 4.47 5.96
C ASN A 44 -20.83 4.50 7.11
N GLY A 45 -20.71 3.55 8.01
CA GLY A 45 -21.60 3.40 9.17
C GLY A 45 -22.45 2.14 9.08
N GLU A 46 -23.63 2.13 9.69
CA GLU A 46 -24.50 0.95 9.72
C GLU A 46 -25.15 0.68 8.36
N TRP A 47 -24.98 -0.55 7.88
CA TRP A 47 -25.67 -1.12 6.72
C TRP A 47 -26.41 -2.37 7.13
N ASP A 48 -27.44 -2.76 6.37
CA ASP A 48 -28.03 -4.08 6.45
C ASP A 48 -27.19 -5.08 5.68
N TYR A 49 -27.16 -6.36 6.12
CA TYR A 49 -26.50 -7.41 5.36
C TYR A 49 -27.21 -8.77 5.52
N THR A 50 -26.89 -9.66 4.60
CA THR A 50 -27.18 -11.10 4.72
C THR A 50 -26.09 -11.92 4.02
N PHE A 51 -25.74 -13.06 4.60
CA PHE A 51 -24.92 -14.05 3.92
C PHE A 51 -25.78 -14.86 2.94
N ASP A 52 -25.17 -15.28 1.85
CA ASP A 52 -25.80 -16.08 0.82
C ASP A 52 -24.94 -17.32 0.50
N PHE A 53 -24.83 -18.22 1.49
CA PHE A 53 -24.01 -19.41 1.37
C PHE A 53 -24.48 -20.37 0.26
N ALA A 54 -25.74 -20.32 -0.10
CA ALA A 54 -26.34 -21.14 -1.16
C ALA A 54 -26.23 -20.51 -2.55
N ASN A 55 -25.75 -19.26 -2.66
CA ASN A 55 -25.73 -18.48 -3.90
C ASN A 55 -27.11 -18.36 -4.56
N SER A 56 -28.14 -18.23 -3.77
CA SER A 56 -29.57 -18.16 -4.20
C SER A 56 -30.14 -16.74 -4.19
N GLY A 57 -29.35 -15.73 -3.80
CA GLY A 57 -29.82 -14.37 -3.61
C GLY A 57 -30.42 -13.73 -4.86
N MET A 58 -29.98 -14.09 -6.06
CA MET A 58 -30.59 -13.63 -7.30
C MET A 58 -31.99 -14.24 -7.52
N GLU A 59 -32.15 -15.52 -7.21
CA GLU A 59 -33.48 -16.20 -7.29
C GLU A 59 -34.43 -15.66 -6.23
N GLN A 60 -33.92 -15.27 -5.07
CA GLN A 60 -34.64 -14.62 -3.99
C GLN A 60 -34.82 -13.11 -4.17
N GLU A 61 -34.43 -12.58 -5.32
CA GLU A 61 -34.54 -11.16 -5.67
C GLU A 61 -33.83 -10.21 -4.68
N TYR A 62 -32.74 -10.63 -4.01
CA TYR A 62 -32.01 -9.79 -3.05
C TYR A 62 -31.52 -8.47 -3.66
N HIS A 63 -31.29 -8.41 -4.97
CA HIS A 63 -30.94 -7.17 -5.68
C HIS A 63 -32.04 -6.10 -5.62
N LYS A 64 -33.31 -6.47 -5.26
CA LYS A 64 -34.44 -5.57 -5.05
C LYS A 64 -34.77 -5.33 -3.57
N ALA A 65 -33.92 -5.82 -2.66
CA ALA A 65 -34.20 -5.72 -1.24
C ALA A 65 -34.23 -4.26 -0.78
N THR A 66 -35.10 -3.97 0.17
CA THR A 66 -35.21 -2.69 0.86
C THR A 66 -34.69 -2.77 2.29
N SER A 67 -34.28 -3.95 2.74
CA SER A 67 -33.58 -4.22 4.00
C SER A 67 -33.11 -5.67 4.06
N PHE A 68 -32.16 -5.95 4.98
CA PHE A 68 -31.80 -7.30 5.43
C PHE A 68 -31.86 -7.35 6.96
N SER A 69 -31.89 -8.55 7.53
CA SER A 69 -32.03 -8.73 8.98
C SER A 69 -30.75 -8.49 9.77
N GLY A 70 -29.59 -8.69 9.16
CA GLY A 70 -28.29 -8.47 9.79
C GLY A 70 -27.87 -7.00 9.74
N LYS A 71 -27.05 -6.56 10.71
CA LYS A 71 -26.45 -5.23 10.75
C LYS A 71 -24.93 -5.34 10.72
N ILE A 72 -24.28 -4.49 9.94
CA ILE A 72 -22.84 -4.45 9.79
C ILE A 72 -22.35 -3.00 9.72
N THR A 73 -21.21 -2.72 10.34
CA THR A 73 -20.57 -1.40 10.28
C THR A 73 -19.55 -1.36 9.12
N VAL A 74 -19.91 -0.68 8.03
CA VAL A 74 -19.00 -0.40 6.89
C VAL A 74 -18.07 0.75 7.30
N PRO A 75 -16.76 0.72 7.00
CA PRO A 75 -16.10 -0.14 6.02
C PRO A 75 -15.40 -1.38 6.58
N PHE A 76 -15.83 -1.90 7.70
CA PHE A 76 -15.16 -3.07 8.30
C PHE A 76 -15.71 -4.37 7.72
N CYS A 77 -14.80 -5.29 7.35
CA CYS A 77 -15.19 -6.59 6.80
C CYS A 77 -15.92 -7.45 7.83
N PRO A 78 -16.82 -8.36 7.41
CA PRO A 78 -17.63 -9.17 8.32
C PRO A 78 -16.82 -10.07 9.27
N GLU A 79 -15.57 -10.37 8.94
CA GLU A 79 -14.65 -11.15 9.80
C GLU A 79 -14.13 -10.33 10.99
N SER A 80 -14.08 -9.00 10.87
CA SER A 80 -13.55 -8.11 11.89
C SER A 80 -14.51 -7.89 13.07
N SER A 81 -13.98 -7.62 14.26
CA SER A 81 -14.81 -7.25 15.42
C SER A 81 -15.43 -5.87 15.26
N LEU A 82 -14.77 -4.93 14.58
CA LEU A 82 -15.27 -3.58 14.34
C LEU A 82 -16.49 -3.54 13.41
N SER A 83 -16.71 -4.59 12.62
CA SER A 83 -17.94 -4.71 11.81
C SER A 83 -19.18 -4.96 12.65
N GLY A 84 -19.02 -5.44 13.89
CA GLY A 84 -20.12 -5.92 14.74
C GLY A 84 -20.58 -7.33 14.42
N VAL A 85 -19.98 -8.00 13.42
CA VAL A 85 -20.36 -9.36 12.95
C VAL A 85 -19.38 -10.41 13.48
N GLY A 86 -18.09 -10.27 13.19
CA GLY A 86 -17.03 -11.17 13.69
C GLY A 86 -17.09 -12.60 13.13
N HIS A 87 -17.64 -12.80 11.93
CA HIS A 87 -17.77 -14.11 11.29
C HIS A 87 -16.46 -14.51 10.59
N LYS A 88 -15.74 -15.47 11.16
CA LYS A 88 -14.41 -15.85 10.68
C LYS A 88 -14.36 -17.04 9.72
N ASP A 89 -15.49 -17.68 9.40
CA ASP A 89 -15.54 -18.74 8.40
C ASP A 89 -15.60 -18.17 6.98
N PHE A 90 -15.49 -19.03 5.97
CA PHE A 90 -15.54 -18.62 4.58
C PHE A 90 -16.91 -18.02 4.21
N ILE A 91 -16.87 -16.87 3.56
CA ILE A 91 -18.05 -16.16 3.07
C ILE A 91 -17.91 -16.07 1.55
N ASN A 92 -18.58 -16.96 0.82
CA ASN A 92 -18.53 -16.95 -0.64
C ASN A 92 -19.36 -15.83 -1.23
N HIS A 93 -20.49 -15.50 -0.63
CA HIS A 93 -21.38 -14.43 -1.07
C HIS A 93 -21.95 -13.69 0.11
N ILE A 94 -21.95 -12.34 0.04
CA ILE A 94 -22.60 -11.46 1.00
C ILE A 94 -23.33 -10.36 0.24
N TRP A 95 -24.52 -10.02 0.72
CA TRP A 95 -25.33 -8.92 0.21
C TRP A 95 -25.43 -7.84 1.27
N TYR A 96 -25.24 -6.60 0.83
CA TYR A 96 -25.38 -5.40 1.64
C TYR A 96 -26.53 -4.56 1.12
N HIS A 97 -27.20 -3.84 2.02
CA HIS A 97 -28.22 -2.87 1.67
C HIS A 97 -28.02 -1.58 2.46
N ARG A 98 -28.28 -0.44 1.81
CA ARG A 98 -28.35 0.86 2.44
C ARG A 98 -29.27 1.80 1.67
N GLU A 99 -30.06 2.62 2.40
CA GLU A 99 -30.70 3.78 1.81
C GLU A 99 -29.68 4.89 1.54
N ILE A 100 -29.74 5.47 0.36
CA ILE A 100 -28.91 6.62 -0.05
C ILE A 100 -29.81 7.79 -0.42
N SER A 101 -29.53 8.97 0.14
CA SER A 101 -30.22 10.22 -0.19
C SER A 101 -29.38 11.04 -1.15
N ILE A 102 -29.94 11.40 -2.29
CA ILE A 102 -29.23 12.23 -3.26
C ILE A 102 -29.52 13.72 -2.97
N PRO A 103 -28.51 14.53 -2.66
CA PRO A 103 -28.73 15.96 -2.40
C PRO A 103 -29.42 16.68 -3.56
N GLN A 104 -30.37 17.56 -3.24
CA GLN A 104 -31.14 18.29 -4.25
C GLN A 104 -30.27 19.22 -5.11
N ASP A 105 -29.20 19.78 -4.55
CA ASP A 105 -28.25 20.66 -5.22
C ASP A 105 -27.28 19.93 -6.18
N TRP A 106 -27.40 18.60 -6.26
CA TRP A 106 -26.71 17.78 -7.25
C TRP A 106 -27.46 17.71 -8.59
N SER A 107 -28.59 18.38 -8.71
CA SER A 107 -29.34 18.46 -9.96
C SER A 107 -28.46 18.99 -11.12
N GLY A 108 -28.50 18.27 -12.25
CA GLY A 108 -27.70 18.57 -13.45
C GLY A 108 -26.22 18.14 -13.37
N LYS A 109 -25.83 17.45 -12.31
CA LYS A 109 -24.49 16.84 -12.17
C LYS A 109 -24.56 15.34 -12.39
N ASN A 110 -23.45 14.72 -12.74
CA ASN A 110 -23.32 13.27 -12.65
C ASN A 110 -23.10 12.88 -11.19
N VAL A 111 -23.72 11.76 -10.78
CA VAL A 111 -23.57 11.19 -9.45
C VAL A 111 -22.72 9.93 -9.56
N LEU A 112 -21.53 9.96 -8.95
CA LEU A 112 -20.65 8.81 -8.86
C LEU A 112 -20.79 8.14 -7.52
N LEU A 113 -20.95 6.84 -7.51
CA LEU A 113 -20.83 5.97 -6.36
C LEU A 113 -19.45 5.34 -6.39
N ASN A 114 -18.67 5.58 -5.34
CA ASN A 114 -17.27 5.20 -5.25
C ASN A 114 -17.08 4.18 -4.13
N PHE A 115 -16.17 3.23 -4.37
CA PHE A 115 -15.72 2.23 -3.41
C PHE A 115 -14.20 2.28 -3.31
N GLY A 116 -13.67 2.38 -2.10
CA GLY A 116 -12.23 2.28 -1.87
C GLY A 116 -11.71 0.87 -2.19
N ALA A 117 -12.43 -0.17 -1.74
CA ALA A 117 -12.20 -1.55 -2.15
C ALA A 117 -13.35 -2.47 -1.71
N VAL A 118 -13.61 -3.50 -2.51
CA VAL A 118 -14.57 -4.59 -2.21
C VAL A 118 -13.93 -5.93 -2.58
N TYR A 119 -13.81 -6.86 -1.64
CA TYR A 119 -13.15 -8.14 -1.86
C TYR A 119 -14.19 -9.24 -2.16
N TYR A 120 -14.28 -9.86 -3.35
CA TYR A 120 -13.41 -9.67 -4.54
C TYR A 120 -14.20 -9.18 -5.76
N ASN A 121 -15.26 -9.94 -6.22
CA ASN A 121 -16.18 -9.51 -7.25
C ASN A 121 -17.35 -8.73 -6.65
N SER A 122 -17.77 -7.66 -7.28
CA SER A 122 -18.89 -6.84 -6.82
C SER A 122 -19.90 -6.56 -7.92
N GLU A 123 -21.18 -6.62 -7.55
CA GLU A 123 -22.33 -6.19 -8.37
C GLU A 123 -23.09 -5.14 -7.56
N ILE A 124 -23.35 -4.00 -8.19
CA ILE A 124 -24.00 -2.86 -7.56
C ILE A 124 -25.35 -2.62 -8.20
N TYR A 125 -26.40 -2.50 -7.38
CA TYR A 125 -27.78 -2.29 -7.81
C TYR A 125 -28.35 -1.02 -7.14
N ILE A 126 -29.13 -0.25 -7.91
CA ILE A 126 -29.92 0.89 -7.42
C ILE A 126 -31.39 0.59 -7.73
N ASP A 127 -32.23 0.56 -6.68
CA ASP A 127 -33.67 0.24 -6.80
C ASP A 127 -33.93 -1.03 -7.62
N GLY A 128 -33.10 -2.04 -7.47
CA GLY A 128 -33.15 -3.32 -8.19
C GLY A 128 -32.54 -3.32 -9.60
N ALA A 129 -32.17 -2.17 -10.14
CA ALA A 129 -31.49 -2.08 -11.45
C ALA A 129 -29.96 -2.21 -11.29
N LEU A 130 -29.32 -3.05 -12.11
CA LEU A 130 -27.88 -3.19 -12.12
C LEU A 130 -27.21 -1.89 -12.57
N ALA A 131 -26.45 -1.27 -11.67
CA ALA A 131 -25.69 -0.06 -11.93
C ALA A 131 -24.29 -0.36 -12.51
N GLY A 132 -23.63 -1.42 -12.03
CA GLY A 132 -22.31 -1.80 -12.51
C GLY A 132 -21.76 -3.03 -11.82
N ARG A 133 -20.58 -3.45 -12.30
CA ARG A 133 -19.79 -4.56 -11.78
C ARG A 133 -18.33 -4.16 -11.70
N HIS A 134 -17.61 -4.75 -10.77
CA HIS A 134 -16.16 -4.64 -10.66
C HIS A 134 -15.58 -5.95 -10.11
N PHE A 135 -14.33 -6.24 -10.44
CA PHE A 135 -13.53 -7.28 -9.81
C PHE A 135 -12.17 -6.70 -9.41
N GLY A 136 -11.52 -7.33 -8.44
CA GLY A 136 -10.27 -6.84 -7.86
C GLY A 136 -10.49 -6.43 -6.42
N GLY A 137 -9.81 -7.14 -5.49
CA GLY A 137 -10.08 -7.01 -4.06
C GLY A 137 -9.50 -5.76 -3.41
N SER A 138 -8.58 -5.06 -4.09
CA SER A 138 -7.75 -4.02 -3.49
C SER A 138 -7.77 -2.70 -4.25
N SER A 139 -8.35 -2.65 -5.43
CA SER A 139 -8.41 -1.44 -6.24
C SER A 139 -9.69 -0.65 -6.00
N SER A 140 -9.56 0.68 -6.07
CA SER A 140 -10.69 1.61 -5.96
C SER A 140 -11.43 1.72 -7.30
N PHE A 141 -12.76 1.82 -7.26
CA PHE A 141 -13.57 1.97 -8.45
C PHE A 141 -14.76 2.90 -8.27
N SER A 142 -15.29 3.39 -9.38
CA SER A 142 -16.42 4.31 -9.42
C SER A 142 -17.49 3.82 -10.38
N ILE A 143 -18.74 3.92 -9.99
CA ILE A 143 -19.92 3.59 -10.81
C ILE A 143 -20.73 4.87 -11.02
N ASP A 144 -21.00 5.23 -12.28
CA ASP A 144 -21.89 6.34 -12.61
C ASP A 144 -23.34 5.90 -12.46
N ILE A 145 -23.99 6.39 -11.40
CA ILE A 145 -25.41 6.08 -11.08
C ILE A 145 -26.38 7.17 -11.52
N THR A 146 -25.94 8.20 -12.24
CA THR A 146 -26.72 9.39 -12.62
C THR A 146 -28.09 9.05 -13.23
N LYS A 147 -28.15 8.04 -14.09
CA LYS A 147 -29.40 7.66 -14.78
C LYS A 147 -30.36 6.83 -13.91
N LEU A 148 -29.90 6.35 -12.76
CA LEU A 148 -30.65 5.49 -11.85
C LEU A 148 -31.16 6.24 -10.62
N VAL A 149 -30.71 7.47 -10.40
CA VAL A 149 -31.06 8.23 -9.21
C VAL A 149 -31.68 9.59 -9.56
N THR A 150 -32.44 10.15 -8.63
CA THR A 150 -33.10 11.45 -8.76
C THR A 150 -32.66 12.36 -7.59
N PRO A 151 -32.11 13.55 -7.86
CA PRO A 151 -31.80 14.53 -6.81
C PRO A 151 -33.02 14.84 -5.93
N GLY A 152 -32.79 14.91 -4.62
CA GLY A 152 -33.83 15.11 -3.61
C GLY A 152 -34.67 13.85 -3.27
N LYS A 153 -34.31 12.69 -3.80
CA LYS A 153 -34.95 11.41 -3.50
C LYS A 153 -34.02 10.48 -2.72
N VAL A 154 -34.67 9.52 -2.05
CA VAL A 154 -34.03 8.36 -1.41
C VAL A 154 -34.10 7.19 -2.37
N HIS A 155 -33.05 6.43 -2.45
CA HIS A 155 -32.91 5.23 -3.27
C HIS A 155 -32.33 4.07 -2.44
N HIS A 156 -32.59 2.85 -2.85
CA HIS A 156 -32.04 1.64 -2.24
C HIS A 156 -30.79 1.19 -2.98
N LEU A 157 -29.64 1.26 -2.31
CA LEU A 157 -28.38 0.72 -2.78
C LEU A 157 -28.26 -0.72 -2.28
N VAL A 158 -28.05 -1.67 -3.18
CA VAL A 158 -27.71 -3.06 -2.85
C VAL A 158 -26.35 -3.40 -3.48
N VAL A 159 -25.46 -3.99 -2.69
CA VAL A 159 -24.15 -4.47 -3.13
C VAL A 159 -24.06 -5.97 -2.88
N ARG A 160 -23.78 -6.74 -3.90
CA ARG A 160 -23.38 -8.13 -3.80
C ARG A 160 -21.88 -8.23 -3.89
N ALA A 161 -21.23 -8.85 -2.93
CA ALA A 161 -19.83 -9.21 -3.01
C ALA A 161 -19.66 -10.72 -3.01
N SER A 162 -18.76 -11.24 -3.84
CA SER A 162 -18.41 -12.66 -3.89
C SER A 162 -16.90 -12.89 -3.93
N SER A 163 -16.47 -13.92 -3.20
CA SER A 163 -15.05 -14.26 -3.06
C SER A 163 -14.88 -15.77 -2.87
N ASP A 164 -13.94 -16.36 -3.60
CA ASP A 164 -13.49 -17.73 -3.37
C ASP A 164 -11.96 -17.80 -3.39
N LEU A 165 -11.36 -17.51 -2.24
CA LEU A 165 -9.91 -17.50 -2.05
C LEU A 165 -9.24 -18.84 -2.37
N ARG A 166 -9.97 -19.97 -2.24
CA ARG A 166 -9.43 -21.30 -2.47
C ARG A 166 -9.47 -21.76 -3.92
N SER A 167 -10.13 -21.00 -4.79
CA SER A 167 -10.25 -21.36 -6.21
C SER A 167 -8.94 -21.18 -7.00
N GLY A 168 -8.00 -20.37 -6.51
CA GLY A 168 -6.84 -19.93 -7.29
C GLY A 168 -7.18 -18.93 -8.39
N MET A 169 -8.46 -18.54 -8.52
CA MET A 169 -8.93 -17.63 -9.58
C MET A 169 -8.78 -16.14 -9.25
N GLN A 170 -8.34 -15.82 -8.05
CA GLN A 170 -8.17 -14.46 -7.53
C GLN A 170 -6.93 -14.33 -6.67
N SER A 171 -6.38 -13.13 -6.59
CA SER A 171 -5.30 -12.80 -5.64
C SER A 171 -5.82 -12.90 -4.20
N ALA A 172 -5.00 -13.35 -3.27
CA ALA A 172 -5.35 -13.52 -1.86
C ALA A 172 -4.41 -12.75 -0.93
N GLY A 173 -3.16 -12.54 -1.34
CA GLY A 173 -2.13 -12.07 -0.44
C GLY A 173 -1.94 -13.06 0.72
N LYS A 174 -1.73 -12.54 1.92
CA LYS A 174 -1.55 -13.36 3.13
C LYS A 174 -2.87 -13.72 3.84
N GLN A 175 -3.97 -13.81 3.12
CA GLN A 175 -5.24 -14.29 3.67
C GLN A 175 -5.25 -15.81 3.77
N SER A 176 -5.74 -16.35 4.89
CA SER A 176 -5.75 -17.78 5.14
C SER A 176 -6.68 -18.55 4.19
N LEU A 177 -6.16 -19.60 3.58
CA LEU A 177 -6.92 -20.57 2.79
C LEU A 177 -7.51 -21.70 3.65
N GLN A 178 -7.32 -21.65 4.97
CA GLN A 178 -7.88 -22.56 5.98
C GLN A 178 -8.89 -21.82 6.84
N PHE A 179 -9.64 -22.55 7.68
CA PHE A 179 -10.59 -21.96 8.61
C PHE A 179 -9.90 -20.93 9.53
N GLY A 180 -8.84 -21.32 10.22
CA GLY A 180 -8.03 -20.44 11.06
C GLY A 180 -6.81 -19.88 10.34
N SER A 181 -6.15 -18.94 10.97
CA SER A 181 -4.84 -18.45 10.52
C SER A 181 -3.74 -19.50 10.80
N TYR A 182 -2.70 -19.51 9.95
CA TYR A 182 -1.59 -20.44 10.05
C TYR A 182 -0.34 -19.87 9.38
N GLY A 183 0.86 -20.21 9.87
CA GLY A 183 2.12 -19.74 9.27
C GLY A 183 2.12 -18.23 9.13
N CYS A 184 2.34 -17.75 7.92
CA CYS A 184 2.26 -16.34 7.54
C CYS A 184 0.96 -15.98 6.78
N ASN A 185 -0.12 -16.71 7.06
CA ASN A 185 -1.45 -16.44 6.53
C ASN A 185 -2.41 -16.12 7.68
N TYR A 186 -3.18 -15.06 7.53
CA TYR A 186 -3.96 -14.45 8.61
C TYR A 186 -5.45 -14.45 8.31
N THR A 187 -6.26 -13.96 9.27
CA THR A 187 -7.71 -13.84 9.10
C THR A 187 -8.07 -13.10 7.81
N ARG A 188 -9.08 -13.62 7.11
CA ARG A 188 -9.55 -13.14 5.81
C ARG A 188 -10.27 -11.80 5.89
N THR A 189 -10.44 -11.20 4.72
CA THR A 189 -11.24 -10.01 4.47
C THR A 189 -12.18 -10.29 3.31
N THR A 190 -13.49 -10.16 3.50
CA THR A 190 -14.51 -10.37 2.47
C THR A 190 -15.40 -9.14 2.32
N GLY A 191 -15.83 -8.84 1.10
CA GLY A 191 -16.77 -7.75 0.83
C GLY A 191 -16.17 -6.36 1.01
N ILE A 192 -16.97 -5.41 1.45
CA ILE A 192 -16.56 -4.01 1.61
C ILE A 192 -15.55 -3.88 2.76
N TRP A 193 -14.36 -3.34 2.49
CA TRP A 193 -13.33 -3.15 3.51
C TRP A 193 -12.63 -1.78 3.47
N GLN A 194 -13.02 -0.91 2.52
CA GLN A 194 -12.63 0.49 2.50
C GLN A 194 -13.85 1.39 2.32
N THR A 195 -13.69 2.69 2.57
CA THR A 195 -14.77 3.69 2.52
C THR A 195 -15.60 3.61 1.25
N VAL A 196 -16.92 3.76 1.43
CA VAL A 196 -17.90 3.95 0.35
C VAL A 196 -18.42 5.37 0.40
N TRP A 197 -18.46 6.07 -0.75
CA TRP A 197 -18.93 7.45 -0.80
C TRP A 197 -19.56 7.81 -2.14
N MET A 198 -20.30 8.89 -2.19
CA MET A 198 -20.82 9.48 -3.42
C MET A 198 -20.19 10.84 -3.67
N GLU A 199 -20.02 11.21 -4.94
CA GLU A 199 -19.60 12.52 -5.40
C GLU A 199 -20.50 13.04 -6.50
N ALA A 200 -20.73 14.38 -6.51
CA ALA A 200 -21.39 15.04 -7.61
C ALA A 200 -20.35 15.80 -8.47
N ILE A 201 -20.32 15.48 -9.75
CA ILE A 201 -19.37 16.04 -10.69
C ILE A 201 -20.06 16.72 -11.88
N ASN A 202 -19.40 17.69 -12.47
CA ASN A 202 -19.86 18.22 -13.76
C ASN A 202 -19.74 17.15 -14.86
N PRO A 203 -20.69 16.99 -15.80
CA PRO A 203 -20.60 16.00 -16.88
C PRO A 203 -19.33 16.10 -17.74
N SER A 204 -18.71 17.27 -17.82
CA SER A 204 -17.39 17.48 -18.46
C SER A 204 -16.26 17.75 -17.44
N GLY A 205 -16.49 17.38 -16.17
CA GLY A 205 -15.53 17.60 -15.08
C GLY A 205 -14.26 16.77 -15.22
N LEU A 206 -13.30 17.07 -14.36
CA LEU A 206 -12.02 16.39 -14.30
C LEU A 206 -12.20 14.98 -13.76
N LYS A 207 -11.75 13.95 -14.50
CA LYS A 207 -11.85 12.55 -14.12
C LYS A 207 -10.64 12.07 -13.33
N SER A 208 -9.44 12.40 -13.79
CA SER A 208 -8.17 12.05 -13.16
C SER A 208 -7.06 12.97 -13.63
N VAL A 209 -5.94 12.92 -12.95
CA VAL A 209 -4.72 13.65 -13.29
C VAL A 209 -3.52 12.73 -13.14
N GLN A 210 -2.62 12.75 -14.11
CA GLN A 210 -1.25 12.33 -13.92
C GLN A 210 -0.38 13.58 -13.78
N ALA A 211 0.36 13.70 -12.69
CA ALA A 211 1.25 14.80 -12.43
C ALA A 211 2.67 14.29 -12.20
N VAL A 212 3.60 14.74 -13.03
CA VAL A 212 5.00 14.29 -12.99
C VAL A 212 5.92 15.49 -12.74
N ALA A 213 6.68 15.43 -11.67
CA ALA A 213 7.73 16.37 -11.37
C ALA A 213 8.96 16.07 -12.24
N ASP A 214 9.28 16.96 -13.15
CA ASP A 214 10.53 16.94 -13.90
C ASP A 214 11.52 17.90 -13.19
N VAL A 215 12.25 17.33 -12.24
CA VAL A 215 13.18 18.11 -11.40
C VAL A 215 14.33 18.69 -12.20
N ASP A 216 14.81 17.96 -13.21
CA ASP A 216 15.95 18.37 -14.03
C ASP A 216 15.60 19.54 -14.96
N GLN A 217 14.34 19.62 -15.43
CA GLN A 217 13.83 20.73 -16.25
C GLN A 217 13.12 21.80 -15.41
N GLU A 218 13.12 21.68 -14.09
CA GLU A 218 12.46 22.61 -13.17
C GLU A 218 10.98 22.87 -13.52
N GLN A 219 10.22 21.79 -13.76
CA GLN A 219 8.81 21.90 -14.16
C GLN A 219 7.95 20.78 -13.59
N LEU A 220 6.65 21.04 -13.51
CA LEU A 220 5.61 20.06 -13.27
C LEU A 220 4.83 19.85 -14.57
N VAL A 221 4.72 18.63 -15.03
CA VAL A 221 3.94 18.26 -16.22
C VAL A 221 2.67 17.54 -15.77
N VAL A 222 1.52 17.99 -16.28
CA VAL A 222 0.20 17.52 -15.87
C VAL A 222 -0.59 17.06 -17.09
N TRP A 223 -1.05 15.80 -17.06
CA TRP A 223 -1.96 15.20 -18.05
C TRP A 223 -3.34 15.03 -17.39
N PRO A 224 -4.28 15.95 -17.65
CA PRO A 224 -5.64 15.80 -17.15
C PRO A 224 -6.44 14.86 -18.04
N THR A 225 -7.37 14.11 -17.42
CA THR A 225 -8.37 13.32 -18.11
C THR A 225 -9.75 13.82 -17.67
N PHE A 226 -10.68 13.99 -18.62
CA PHE A 226 -12.02 14.50 -18.39
C PHE A 226 -13.06 13.41 -18.67
N TYR A 227 -14.24 13.52 -18.06
CA TYR A 227 -15.37 12.63 -18.37
C TYR A 227 -15.87 12.80 -19.79
N SER A 228 -15.79 14.02 -20.33
CA SER A 228 -16.01 14.32 -21.74
C SER A 228 -15.22 15.54 -22.18
N ASP A 229 -14.82 15.58 -23.44
CA ASP A 229 -14.22 16.78 -24.05
C ASP A 229 -15.24 17.91 -24.11
N SER A 230 -14.78 19.13 -23.93
CA SER A 230 -15.62 20.34 -23.88
C SER A 230 -14.87 21.60 -24.31
N ASN A 231 -15.63 22.69 -24.52
CA ASN A 231 -15.06 24.02 -24.75
C ASN A 231 -14.63 24.73 -23.46
N ASN A 232 -14.73 24.06 -22.32
CA ASN A 232 -14.28 24.58 -21.03
C ASN A 232 -12.74 24.63 -20.98
N LYS A 233 -12.22 25.35 -20.00
CA LYS A 233 -10.77 25.44 -19.73
C LYS A 233 -10.47 24.84 -18.38
N LEU A 234 -9.34 24.15 -18.26
CA LEU A 234 -8.79 23.74 -16.99
C LEU A 234 -7.70 24.72 -16.58
N LYS A 235 -7.93 25.44 -15.49
CA LYS A 235 -6.92 26.27 -14.82
C LYS A 235 -6.29 25.44 -13.71
N ILE A 236 -4.96 25.33 -13.72
CA ILE A 236 -4.15 24.63 -12.73
C ILE A 236 -3.36 25.69 -11.99
N THR A 237 -3.40 25.67 -10.64
CA THR A 237 -2.69 26.64 -9.81
C THR A 237 -1.88 25.88 -8.74
N LEU A 238 -0.56 26.05 -8.75
CA LEU A 238 0.37 25.48 -7.77
C LEU A 238 0.74 26.56 -6.76
N LYS A 239 0.68 26.23 -5.46
CA LYS A 239 0.94 27.16 -4.36
C LYS A 239 1.94 26.61 -3.35
N ASP A 240 2.71 27.51 -2.76
CA ASP A 240 3.49 27.33 -1.52
C ASP A 240 2.78 28.16 -0.44
N GLY A 241 1.93 27.49 0.34
CA GLY A 241 0.98 28.17 1.24
C GLY A 241 0.06 29.13 0.45
N ASN A 242 0.09 30.40 0.79
CA ASN A 242 -0.73 31.42 0.10
C ASN A 242 -0.10 31.96 -1.21
N LYS A 243 1.16 31.63 -1.48
CA LYS A 243 1.88 32.16 -2.65
C LYS A 243 1.66 31.26 -3.87
N VAL A 244 1.15 31.82 -4.96
CA VAL A 244 1.13 31.17 -6.26
C VAL A 244 2.57 31.02 -6.77
N VAL A 245 3.01 29.79 -7.01
CA VAL A 245 4.35 29.46 -7.52
C VAL A 245 4.32 29.32 -9.04
N ALA A 246 3.29 28.67 -9.57
CA ALA A 246 3.08 28.48 -10.99
C ALA A 246 1.59 28.32 -11.29
N ALA A 247 1.20 28.66 -12.52
CA ALA A 247 -0.15 28.42 -13.02
C ALA A 247 -0.13 28.14 -14.52
N ALA A 248 -1.07 27.33 -14.99
CA ALA A 248 -1.29 27.06 -16.40
C ALA A 248 -2.80 26.97 -16.68
N THR A 249 -3.17 27.21 -17.93
CA THR A 249 -4.55 27.03 -18.39
C THR A 249 -4.53 26.28 -19.72
N VAL A 250 -5.27 25.17 -19.79
CA VAL A 250 -5.38 24.34 -20.99
C VAL A 250 -6.84 24.13 -21.38
N LYS A 251 -7.09 23.58 -22.56
CA LYS A 251 -8.44 23.21 -22.99
C LYS A 251 -8.97 22.04 -22.18
N GLY A 252 -10.29 21.94 -21.99
CA GLY A 252 -10.97 20.82 -21.34
C GLY A 252 -11.13 19.62 -22.28
N THR A 253 -10.02 19.13 -22.85
CA THR A 253 -9.97 17.99 -23.77
C THR A 253 -8.93 16.97 -23.34
N ASN A 254 -9.19 15.69 -23.57
CA ASN A 254 -8.32 14.58 -23.17
C ASN A 254 -6.94 14.56 -23.89
N SER A 255 -6.74 15.42 -24.90
CA SER A 255 -5.44 15.62 -25.56
C SER A 255 -4.59 16.73 -24.92
N SER A 256 -5.10 17.41 -23.87
CA SER A 256 -4.41 18.54 -23.25
C SER A 256 -3.26 18.08 -22.35
N VAL A 257 -2.17 18.85 -22.37
CA VAL A 257 -1.03 18.73 -21.46
C VAL A 257 -0.71 20.12 -20.92
N ALA A 258 -0.53 20.23 -19.62
CA ALA A 258 -0.09 21.46 -18.97
C ALA A 258 1.36 21.32 -18.49
N VAL A 259 2.16 22.35 -18.74
CA VAL A 259 3.53 22.47 -18.22
C VAL A 259 3.59 23.71 -17.32
N LEU A 260 3.95 23.50 -16.07
CA LEU A 260 4.09 24.55 -15.06
C LEU A 260 5.58 24.68 -14.69
N PRO A 261 6.26 25.76 -15.08
CA PRO A 261 7.64 26.01 -14.62
C PRO A 261 7.69 26.23 -13.12
N VAL A 262 8.52 25.46 -12.41
CA VAL A 262 8.71 25.52 -10.96
C VAL A 262 10.20 25.67 -10.65
N LYS A 263 10.74 26.86 -10.93
CA LYS A 263 12.16 27.14 -10.76
C LYS A 263 12.57 27.06 -9.30
N LYS A 264 13.71 26.38 -9.01
CA LYS A 264 14.22 26.17 -7.68
C LYS A 264 13.17 25.56 -6.74
N ALA A 265 12.48 24.53 -7.21
CA ALA A 265 11.46 23.84 -6.44
C ALA A 265 12.00 23.39 -5.08
N LYS A 266 11.18 23.51 -4.04
CA LYS A 266 11.41 22.81 -2.79
C LYS A 266 11.12 21.34 -3.04
N LEU A 267 12.15 20.49 -2.95
CA LEU A 267 12.01 19.08 -3.26
C LEU A 267 11.47 18.32 -2.06
N TRP A 268 10.65 17.33 -2.34
CA TRP A 268 10.21 16.36 -1.34
C TRP A 268 11.30 15.31 -1.10
N SER A 269 11.64 15.07 0.17
CA SER A 269 12.43 13.92 0.62
C SER A 269 11.98 13.53 2.03
N PRO A 270 12.39 12.37 2.56
CA PRO A 270 12.12 12.01 3.95
C PRO A 270 12.55 13.08 4.96
N GLU A 271 13.68 13.71 4.75
CA GLU A 271 14.23 14.75 5.63
C GLU A 271 13.55 16.12 5.44
N SER A 272 12.86 16.31 4.32
CA SER A 272 12.16 17.55 3.97
C SER A 272 10.90 17.24 3.15
N PRO A 273 9.81 16.76 3.78
CA PRO A 273 8.61 16.29 3.09
C PRO A 273 7.73 17.45 2.63
N PHE A 274 8.29 18.32 1.80
CA PHE A 274 7.58 19.51 1.35
C PHE A 274 6.56 19.19 0.27
N LEU A 275 5.31 19.61 0.48
CA LEU A 275 4.20 19.44 -0.44
C LEU A 275 3.67 20.82 -0.87
N TYR A 276 3.50 20.99 -2.18
CA TYR A 276 2.79 22.13 -2.75
C TYR A 276 1.30 21.83 -2.79
N ASP A 277 0.46 22.82 -2.47
CA ASP A 277 -0.98 22.74 -2.75
C ASP A 277 -1.21 22.95 -4.24
N ILE A 278 -2.09 22.17 -4.85
CA ILE A 278 -2.47 22.30 -6.24
C ILE A 278 -3.99 22.27 -6.37
N THR A 279 -4.54 23.20 -7.17
CA THR A 279 -5.97 23.30 -7.44
C THR A 279 -6.23 23.19 -8.94
N TYR A 280 -7.21 22.38 -9.30
CA TYR A 280 -7.69 22.17 -10.65
C TYR A 280 -9.09 22.74 -10.78
N GLN A 281 -9.28 23.81 -11.56
CA GLN A 281 -10.56 24.50 -11.76
C GLN A 281 -11.01 24.38 -13.21
N MET A 282 -12.13 23.68 -13.44
CA MET A 282 -12.83 23.71 -14.73
C MET A 282 -13.63 25.00 -14.83
N ILE A 283 -13.38 25.78 -15.88
CA ILE A 283 -13.99 27.07 -16.10
C ILE A 283 -14.76 27.04 -17.43
N ASP A 284 -16.04 27.35 -17.38
CA ASP A 284 -16.91 27.42 -18.57
C ASP A 284 -16.59 28.64 -19.46
N PRO A 285 -17.14 28.74 -20.69
CA PRO A 285 -16.93 29.89 -21.57
C PRO A 285 -17.41 31.23 -21.00
N ALA A 286 -18.31 31.21 -20.00
CA ALA A 286 -18.77 32.43 -19.32
C ALA A 286 -17.84 32.82 -18.15
N GLY A 287 -16.79 32.05 -17.87
CA GLY A 287 -15.83 32.33 -16.80
C GLY A 287 -16.23 31.78 -15.43
N LYS A 288 -17.28 30.98 -15.33
CA LYS A 288 -17.72 30.33 -14.07
C LYS A 288 -16.96 29.07 -13.83
N VAL A 289 -16.51 28.86 -12.58
CA VAL A 289 -15.98 27.55 -12.11
C VAL A 289 -17.14 26.56 -12.00
N ILE A 290 -17.05 25.44 -12.71
CA ILE A 290 -18.09 24.41 -12.81
C ILE A 290 -17.67 23.07 -12.18
N ASP A 291 -16.37 22.85 -11.97
CA ASP A 291 -15.80 21.74 -11.21
C ASP A 291 -14.49 22.20 -10.57
N GLU A 292 -14.22 21.77 -9.37
CA GLU A 292 -12.99 22.09 -8.66
C GLU A 292 -12.49 20.87 -7.89
N VAL A 293 -11.20 20.60 -8.04
CA VAL A 293 -10.51 19.53 -7.32
C VAL A 293 -9.31 20.15 -6.59
N SER A 294 -9.24 19.89 -5.29
CA SER A 294 -8.09 20.19 -4.45
C SER A 294 -7.17 19.00 -4.37
N SER A 295 -5.87 19.25 -4.37
CA SER A 295 -4.84 18.21 -4.32
C SER A 295 -3.53 18.78 -3.75
N TYR A 296 -2.51 17.95 -3.69
CA TYR A 296 -1.14 18.36 -3.38
C TYR A 296 -0.14 17.60 -4.26
N ILE A 297 1.09 18.09 -4.33
CA ILE A 297 2.17 17.48 -5.09
C ILE A 297 3.51 17.63 -4.38
N GLY A 298 4.31 16.59 -4.32
CA GLY A 298 5.71 16.63 -3.93
C GLY A 298 6.61 16.62 -5.17
N MET A 299 7.44 17.65 -5.31
CA MET A 299 8.43 17.70 -6.37
C MET A 299 9.61 16.79 -6.02
N ARG A 300 9.78 15.67 -6.69
CA ARG A 300 10.89 14.74 -6.46
C ARG A 300 11.23 13.93 -7.71
N LYS A 301 12.46 13.41 -7.75
CA LYS A 301 12.93 12.47 -8.78
C LYS A 301 13.50 11.23 -8.09
N VAL A 302 13.10 10.05 -8.55
CA VAL A 302 13.75 8.78 -8.21
C VAL A 302 14.29 8.15 -9.49
N HIS A 303 15.52 7.63 -9.46
CA HIS A 303 16.15 6.98 -10.61
C HIS A 303 17.28 6.07 -10.15
N ILE A 304 17.83 5.31 -11.08
CA ILE A 304 18.94 4.40 -10.86
C ILE A 304 20.12 4.84 -11.74
N GLU A 305 21.31 4.89 -11.14
CA GLU A 305 22.57 5.04 -11.85
C GLU A 305 23.53 3.93 -11.41
N GLY A 306 23.91 3.05 -12.33
CA GLY A 306 24.67 1.85 -12.02
C GLY A 306 23.94 0.96 -11.01
N ASN A 307 24.61 0.64 -9.91
CA ASN A 307 24.05 -0.19 -8.83
C ASN A 307 23.41 0.62 -7.68
N LYS A 308 23.09 1.91 -7.88
CA LYS A 308 22.62 2.81 -6.82
C LYS A 308 21.25 3.38 -7.12
N ILE A 309 20.44 3.52 -6.07
CA ILE A 309 19.16 4.24 -6.11
C ILE A 309 19.40 5.69 -5.72
N TYR A 310 18.85 6.62 -6.50
CA TYR A 310 18.97 8.06 -6.27
C TYR A 310 17.61 8.66 -5.97
N LEU A 311 17.57 9.53 -4.97
CA LEU A 311 16.48 10.44 -4.70
C LEU A 311 16.97 11.87 -4.86
N ASN A 312 16.31 12.65 -5.73
CA ASN A 312 16.70 14.04 -6.02
C ASN A 312 18.18 14.19 -6.43
N ASN A 313 18.65 13.29 -7.29
CA ASN A 313 20.01 13.25 -7.80
C ASN A 313 21.10 12.99 -6.72
N LYS A 314 20.72 12.40 -5.57
CA LYS A 314 21.64 11.95 -4.52
C LYS A 314 21.43 10.47 -4.23
N PRO A 315 22.50 9.68 -4.06
CA PRO A 315 22.36 8.30 -3.59
C PRO A 315 21.55 8.25 -2.30
N TYR A 316 20.63 7.30 -2.20
CA TYR A 316 19.73 7.18 -1.04
C TYR A 316 19.68 5.74 -0.54
N TYR A 317 20.20 5.51 0.67
CA TYR A 317 20.18 4.20 1.32
C TYR A 317 18.83 3.95 1.97
N GLN A 318 18.20 2.81 1.68
CA GLN A 318 16.86 2.50 2.16
C GLN A 318 16.92 1.56 3.38
N ARG A 319 16.37 2.02 4.50
CA ARG A 319 16.23 1.26 5.75
C ARG A 319 14.74 1.02 5.96
N LEU A 320 14.23 -0.04 5.32
CA LEU A 320 12.80 -0.31 5.28
C LEU A 320 12.41 -1.32 6.35
N VAL A 321 11.12 -1.31 6.68
CA VAL A 321 10.45 -2.37 7.42
C VAL A 321 9.32 -2.96 6.59
N LEU A 322 9.05 -4.23 6.76
CA LEU A 322 7.91 -4.91 6.17
C LEU A 322 6.66 -4.59 6.98
N ASP A 323 5.66 -3.99 6.33
CA ASP A 323 4.38 -3.67 6.94
C ASP A 323 3.28 -4.50 6.29
N GLN A 324 2.64 -5.35 7.09
CA GLN A 324 1.54 -6.22 6.65
C GLN A 324 0.20 -5.47 6.60
N GLY A 325 0.08 -4.34 7.30
CA GLY A 325 -1.15 -3.54 7.34
C GLY A 325 -2.36 -4.24 7.96
N PHE A 326 -2.15 -5.18 8.89
CA PHE A 326 -3.22 -5.83 9.63
C PHE A 326 -3.44 -5.16 10.99
N TYR A 327 -4.70 -5.13 11.43
CA TYR A 327 -5.13 -4.58 12.71
C TYR A 327 -5.87 -5.64 13.51
N PRO A 328 -5.71 -5.70 14.86
CA PRO A 328 -6.32 -6.75 15.69
C PRO A 328 -7.84 -6.80 15.59
N ASP A 329 -8.47 -5.65 15.43
CA ASP A 329 -9.92 -5.45 15.45
C ASP A 329 -10.53 -5.13 14.09
N GLY A 330 -9.75 -4.59 13.16
CA GLY A 330 -10.18 -4.19 11.82
C GLY A 330 -9.70 -5.10 10.67
N ILE A 331 -8.76 -6.01 10.95
CA ILE A 331 -8.09 -6.89 9.97
C ILE A 331 -7.37 -6.05 8.92
N TRP A 332 -7.89 -5.95 7.70
CA TRP A 332 -7.27 -5.11 6.66
C TRP A 332 -7.64 -3.62 6.77
N THR A 333 -8.71 -3.30 7.48
CA THR A 333 -9.19 -1.92 7.64
C THR A 333 -8.64 -1.32 8.91
N ALA A 334 -7.89 -0.22 8.79
CA ALA A 334 -7.46 0.53 9.96
C ALA A 334 -8.67 1.07 10.73
N PRO A 335 -8.68 0.99 12.08
CA PRO A 335 -9.83 1.46 12.86
C PRO A 335 -10.11 2.96 12.70
N THR A 336 -9.08 3.76 12.51
CA THR A 336 -9.16 5.22 12.30
C THR A 336 -8.08 5.70 11.32
N ASP A 337 -8.21 6.94 10.83
CA ASP A 337 -7.18 7.59 10.02
C ASP A 337 -5.88 7.79 10.82
N GLU A 338 -6.01 8.10 12.11
CA GLU A 338 -4.89 8.24 13.04
C GLU A 338 -4.12 6.92 13.25
N ALA A 339 -4.79 5.76 13.10
CA ALA A 339 -4.13 4.47 13.19
C ALA A 339 -3.17 4.24 12.01
N LEU A 340 -3.54 4.66 10.80
CA LEU A 340 -2.65 4.65 9.63
C LEU A 340 -1.42 5.53 9.85
N LYS A 341 -1.65 6.74 10.33
CA LYS A 341 -0.57 7.67 10.68
C LYS A 341 0.33 7.10 11.77
N ARG A 342 -0.26 6.45 12.77
CA ARG A 342 0.45 5.88 13.91
C ARG A 342 1.42 4.78 13.49
N ASP A 343 1.07 3.91 12.56
CA ASP A 343 1.97 2.85 12.07
C ASP A 343 3.23 3.46 11.41
N ILE A 344 3.07 4.54 10.64
CA ILE A 344 4.20 5.30 10.08
C ILE A 344 5.05 5.93 11.20
N GLU A 345 4.43 6.59 12.17
CA GLU A 345 5.14 7.22 13.30
C GLU A 345 5.92 6.19 14.13
N LEU A 346 5.36 4.99 14.35
CA LEU A 346 6.03 3.89 15.04
C LEU A 346 7.24 3.38 14.26
N SER A 347 7.08 3.22 12.95
CA SER A 347 8.18 2.82 12.08
C SER A 347 9.33 3.84 12.09
N MET A 348 9.02 5.12 11.96
CA MET A 348 10.02 6.20 12.03
C MET A 348 10.67 6.28 13.42
N ALA A 349 9.89 6.11 14.50
CA ALA A 349 10.40 6.06 15.86
C ALA A 349 11.36 4.87 16.09
N ALA A 350 11.18 3.77 15.38
CA ALA A 350 12.09 2.63 15.39
C ALA A 350 13.38 2.87 14.56
N GLY A 351 13.46 3.95 13.75
CA GLY A 351 14.65 4.30 12.96
C GLY A 351 14.59 3.98 11.47
N PHE A 352 13.47 3.44 10.99
CA PHE A 352 13.25 3.20 9.56
C PHE A 352 12.94 4.49 8.80
N ASN A 353 13.31 4.56 7.53
CA ASN A 353 12.95 5.67 6.65
C ASN A 353 11.84 5.32 5.66
N GLY A 354 11.29 4.09 5.73
CA GLY A 354 10.20 3.65 4.88
C GLY A 354 9.75 2.22 5.14
N ALA A 355 8.78 1.76 4.35
CA ALA A 355 8.27 0.40 4.38
C ALA A 355 8.05 -0.18 2.98
N ARG A 356 8.16 -1.50 2.92
CA ARG A 356 7.54 -2.30 1.89
C ARG A 356 6.13 -2.69 2.36
N LEU A 357 5.10 -2.27 1.59
CA LEU A 357 3.69 -2.46 1.92
C LEU A 357 3.24 -3.85 1.45
N HIS A 358 3.48 -4.85 2.30
CA HIS A 358 3.60 -6.25 1.90
C HIS A 358 2.28 -6.97 1.68
N GLN A 359 2.15 -7.61 0.49
CA GLN A 359 1.04 -8.50 0.11
C GLN A 359 -0.36 -7.91 0.35
N LYS A 360 -0.44 -6.58 0.28
CA LYS A 360 -1.67 -5.80 0.45
C LYS A 360 -1.53 -4.48 -0.29
N ALA A 361 -2.56 -4.06 -1.03
CA ALA A 361 -2.62 -2.69 -1.52
C ALA A 361 -3.21 -1.80 -0.43
N PHE A 362 -2.39 -0.91 0.10
CA PHE A 362 -2.81 0.01 1.15
C PHE A 362 -3.76 1.07 0.59
N GLU A 363 -4.58 1.66 1.45
CA GLU A 363 -5.50 2.72 1.07
C GLU A 363 -4.78 4.06 0.80
N GLU A 364 -5.37 4.91 -0.02
CA GLU A 364 -4.79 6.22 -0.40
C GLU A 364 -4.47 7.11 0.81
N ARG A 365 -5.20 6.96 1.93
CA ARG A 365 -4.94 7.67 3.19
C ARG A 365 -3.60 7.30 3.82
N PHE A 366 -3.11 6.06 3.67
CA PHE A 366 -1.78 5.68 4.15
C PHE A 366 -0.69 6.44 3.39
N TYR A 367 -0.78 6.47 2.07
CA TYR A 367 0.16 7.23 1.24
C TYR A 367 0.11 8.73 1.53
N TYR A 368 -1.07 9.30 1.82
CA TYR A 368 -1.20 10.69 2.24
C TYR A 368 -0.38 11.00 3.50
N TRP A 369 -0.45 10.13 4.51
CA TRP A 369 0.35 10.30 5.71
C TRP A 369 1.84 10.08 5.45
N ALA A 370 2.20 9.10 4.60
CA ALA A 370 3.57 8.87 4.17
C ALA A 370 4.14 10.10 3.41
N ASP A 371 3.36 10.70 2.52
CA ASP A 371 3.74 11.93 1.80
C ASP A 371 3.99 13.09 2.76
N LYS A 372 3.12 13.25 3.77
CA LYS A 372 3.22 14.34 4.74
C LYS A 372 4.33 14.18 5.76
N LEU A 373 4.61 12.96 6.17
CA LEU A 373 5.60 12.66 7.20
C LEU A 373 7.00 12.42 6.65
N GLY A 374 7.16 12.29 5.33
CA GLY A 374 8.45 11.98 4.73
C GLY A 374 8.82 10.50 4.90
N TYR A 375 7.90 9.60 4.58
CA TYR A 375 8.08 8.17 4.76
C TYR A 375 8.05 7.46 3.41
N ILE A 376 9.13 6.75 3.06
CA ILE A 376 9.23 6.03 1.79
C ILE A 376 8.29 4.83 1.78
N THR A 377 7.64 4.58 0.65
CA THR A 377 6.82 3.38 0.46
C THR A 377 7.21 2.64 -0.83
N TRP A 378 7.16 1.31 -0.77
CA TRP A 378 7.12 0.44 -1.93
C TRP A 378 5.70 -0.08 -2.08
N GLY A 379 5.08 0.19 -3.23
CA GLY A 379 3.70 -0.25 -3.52
C GLY A 379 3.70 -1.68 -4.04
N GLU A 380 2.93 -2.56 -3.37
CA GLU A 380 2.86 -3.98 -3.67
C GLU A 380 1.42 -4.44 -3.87
N ALA A 381 1.21 -5.53 -4.58
CA ALA A 381 -0.08 -6.17 -4.73
C ALA A 381 -0.15 -7.47 -3.92
N PRO A 382 -1.36 -7.91 -3.52
CA PRO A 382 -1.56 -9.20 -2.84
C PRO A 382 -1.44 -10.38 -3.83
N SER A 383 -0.25 -10.68 -4.33
CA SER A 383 -0.03 -11.62 -5.43
C SER A 383 -0.24 -13.10 -5.07
N TRP A 384 -0.08 -13.46 -3.79
CA TRP A 384 -0.24 -14.85 -3.38
C TRP A 384 -1.67 -15.37 -3.55
N GLY A 385 -1.82 -16.69 -3.67
CA GLY A 385 -3.10 -17.40 -3.76
C GLY A 385 -3.71 -17.46 -5.14
N MET A 386 -3.20 -16.74 -6.13
CA MET A 386 -3.64 -16.82 -7.53
C MET A 386 -2.84 -17.90 -8.31
N ASP A 387 -3.50 -18.57 -9.24
CA ASP A 387 -2.85 -19.43 -10.22
C ASP A 387 -2.39 -18.60 -11.42
N ALA A 388 -1.17 -18.07 -11.39
CA ALA A 388 -0.61 -17.29 -12.48
C ALA A 388 -0.41 -18.08 -13.78
N ASN A 389 -0.51 -19.42 -13.76
CA ASN A 389 -0.48 -20.25 -14.98
C ASN A 389 -1.82 -20.23 -15.73
N ASN A 390 -2.90 -19.87 -15.04
CA ASN A 390 -4.19 -19.62 -15.68
C ASN A 390 -4.18 -18.25 -16.34
N ILE A 391 -4.33 -18.22 -17.67
CA ILE A 391 -4.27 -16.99 -18.45
C ILE A 391 -5.38 -15.98 -18.11
N GLU A 392 -6.54 -16.45 -17.69
CA GLU A 392 -7.63 -15.58 -17.24
C GLU A 392 -7.25 -14.88 -15.93
N VAL A 393 -6.71 -15.61 -14.97
CA VAL A 393 -6.21 -15.08 -13.69
C VAL A 393 -5.09 -14.07 -13.93
N ALA A 394 -4.13 -14.39 -14.77
CA ALA A 394 -3.03 -13.50 -15.13
C ALA A 394 -3.53 -12.18 -15.75
N ARG A 395 -4.54 -12.24 -16.62
CA ARG A 395 -5.17 -11.03 -17.21
C ARG A 395 -5.93 -10.21 -16.15
N ASN A 396 -6.71 -10.87 -15.31
CA ASN A 396 -7.46 -10.20 -14.26
C ASN A 396 -6.52 -9.48 -13.29
N PHE A 397 -5.43 -10.12 -12.89
CA PHE A 397 -4.42 -9.50 -12.05
C PHE A 397 -3.73 -8.30 -12.71
N GLN A 398 -3.46 -8.35 -14.02
CA GLN A 398 -2.93 -7.19 -14.76
C GLN A 398 -3.89 -5.99 -14.75
N VAL A 399 -5.21 -6.24 -14.82
CA VAL A 399 -6.23 -5.18 -14.71
C VAL A 399 -6.20 -4.57 -13.30
N GLU A 400 -6.28 -5.40 -12.26
CA GLU A 400 -6.22 -4.97 -10.86
C GLU A 400 -4.93 -4.19 -10.56
N TRP A 401 -3.78 -4.70 -11.01
CA TRP A 401 -2.49 -4.02 -10.89
C TRP A 401 -2.47 -2.66 -11.60
N SER A 402 -3.04 -2.58 -12.80
CA SER A 402 -3.14 -1.32 -13.55
C SER A 402 -3.93 -0.26 -12.78
N GLU A 403 -5.05 -0.65 -12.18
CA GLU A 403 -5.89 0.24 -11.38
C GLU A 403 -5.12 0.78 -10.16
N LEU A 404 -4.34 -0.07 -9.47
CA LEU A 404 -3.48 0.32 -8.36
C LEU A 404 -2.39 1.32 -8.78
N VAL A 405 -1.68 1.04 -9.87
CA VAL A 405 -0.65 1.96 -10.40
C VAL A 405 -1.25 3.30 -10.80
N LEU A 406 -2.39 3.30 -11.49
CA LEU A 406 -3.08 4.52 -11.90
C LEU A 406 -3.58 5.35 -10.71
N ARG A 407 -4.03 4.68 -9.64
CA ARG A 407 -4.47 5.32 -8.40
C ARG A 407 -3.32 6.03 -7.69
N ASP A 408 -2.19 5.32 -7.50
CA ASP A 408 -1.18 5.73 -6.52
C ASP A 408 0.05 6.44 -7.13
N ARG A 409 0.21 6.45 -8.47
CA ARG A 409 1.40 6.99 -9.16
C ARG A 409 1.73 8.47 -8.90
N ASN A 410 0.81 9.25 -8.34
CA ASN A 410 1.05 10.66 -8.01
C ASN A 410 1.66 10.87 -6.61
N HIS A 411 1.69 9.85 -5.74
CA HIS A 411 2.23 9.96 -4.38
C HIS A 411 3.75 10.11 -4.40
N PRO A 412 4.33 11.19 -3.84
CA PRO A 412 5.78 11.36 -3.81
C PRO A 412 6.49 10.35 -2.91
N SER A 413 5.85 9.85 -1.86
CA SER A 413 6.40 8.83 -0.96
C SER A 413 6.59 7.47 -1.62
N LEU A 414 5.80 7.16 -2.65
CA LEU A 414 5.92 5.92 -3.40
C LEU A 414 7.14 5.98 -4.32
N LEU A 415 8.17 5.18 -4.03
CA LEU A 415 9.41 5.18 -4.80
C LEU A 415 9.56 3.98 -5.73
N ILE A 416 9.02 2.83 -5.38
CA ILE A 416 9.24 1.55 -6.10
C ILE A 416 7.93 0.79 -6.21
N TRP A 417 7.71 0.14 -7.35
CA TRP A 417 6.61 -0.76 -7.60
C TRP A 417 7.04 -2.21 -7.46
N THR A 418 6.26 -3.04 -6.77
CA THR A 418 6.51 -4.48 -6.59
C THR A 418 5.23 -5.26 -6.88
N PRO A 419 4.97 -5.68 -8.13
CA PRO A 419 3.73 -6.39 -8.46
C PRO A 419 3.62 -7.77 -7.80
N MET A 420 4.74 -8.47 -7.56
CA MET A 420 4.73 -9.83 -7.02
C MET A 420 5.75 -10.02 -5.90
N ASN A 421 5.48 -11.01 -5.05
CA ASN A 421 6.36 -11.43 -3.96
C ASN A 421 6.56 -12.94 -3.98
N GLU A 422 7.83 -13.39 -3.83
CA GLU A 422 8.21 -14.78 -3.59
C GLU A 422 7.56 -15.81 -4.51
N GLU A 423 7.60 -15.58 -5.80
CA GLU A 423 7.17 -16.58 -6.77
C GLU A 423 8.30 -17.60 -7.00
N TRP A 424 8.19 -18.74 -6.28
CA TRP A 424 9.26 -19.75 -6.19
C TRP A 424 9.10 -20.92 -7.16
N TRP A 425 7.89 -21.18 -7.67
CA TRP A 425 7.56 -22.34 -8.48
C TRP A 425 6.97 -21.94 -9.83
N PRO A 426 7.70 -21.15 -10.60
CA PRO A 426 7.16 -20.64 -11.85
C PRO A 426 6.96 -21.76 -12.86
N ASP A 427 5.81 -21.78 -13.52
CA ASP A 427 5.68 -22.42 -14.81
C ASP A 427 6.62 -21.72 -15.81
N LEU A 428 7.56 -22.47 -16.38
CA LEU A 428 8.61 -21.91 -17.22
C LEU A 428 8.12 -21.20 -18.49
N VAL A 429 6.86 -21.39 -18.88
CA VAL A 429 6.26 -20.74 -20.05
C VAL A 429 5.51 -19.48 -19.68
N GLN A 430 4.60 -19.59 -18.68
CA GLN A 430 3.72 -18.49 -18.28
C GLN A 430 4.43 -17.47 -17.40
N TYR A 431 5.18 -17.91 -16.42
CA TYR A 431 5.79 -17.03 -15.44
C TYR A 431 6.72 -15.96 -16.04
N PRO A 432 7.70 -16.32 -16.90
CA PRO A 432 8.57 -15.31 -17.51
C PRO A 432 7.80 -14.30 -18.37
N ARG A 433 6.78 -14.75 -19.08
CA ARG A 433 5.92 -13.87 -19.87
C ARG A 433 5.10 -12.95 -18.99
N PHE A 434 4.41 -13.53 -18.01
CA PHE A 434 3.54 -12.78 -17.09
C PHE A 434 4.33 -11.70 -16.33
N THR A 435 5.48 -12.07 -15.77
CA THR A 435 6.37 -11.15 -15.06
C THR A 435 6.88 -10.02 -15.96
N THR A 436 7.29 -10.37 -17.19
CA THR A 436 7.71 -9.38 -18.20
C THR A 436 6.57 -8.44 -18.59
N ASP A 437 5.35 -8.97 -18.76
CA ASP A 437 4.18 -8.19 -19.10
C ASP A 437 3.81 -7.23 -17.94
N LEU A 438 3.87 -7.67 -16.69
CA LEU A 438 3.66 -6.81 -15.52
C LEU A 438 4.70 -5.68 -15.42
N TYR A 439 5.98 -6.00 -15.64
CA TYR A 439 7.03 -4.98 -15.68
C TYR A 439 6.74 -3.94 -16.78
N ASN A 440 6.49 -4.39 -18.01
CA ASN A 440 6.24 -3.49 -19.13
C ASN A 440 4.97 -2.64 -18.92
N LEU A 441 3.92 -3.25 -18.40
CA LEU A 441 2.66 -2.58 -18.05
C LEU A 441 2.91 -1.49 -17.00
N THR A 442 3.62 -1.81 -15.92
CA THR A 442 3.98 -0.85 -14.88
C THR A 442 4.75 0.34 -15.45
N LYS A 443 5.79 0.07 -16.24
CA LYS A 443 6.60 1.13 -16.89
C LYS A 443 5.80 1.95 -17.90
N SER A 444 4.79 1.38 -18.55
CA SER A 444 3.91 2.12 -19.48
C SER A 444 2.96 3.06 -18.74
N LEU A 445 2.50 2.68 -17.56
CA LEU A 445 1.59 3.47 -16.72
C LEU A 445 2.33 4.50 -15.85
N ASP A 446 3.53 4.14 -15.41
CA ASP A 446 4.41 4.98 -14.60
C ASP A 446 5.89 4.75 -14.95
N PRO A 447 6.45 5.49 -15.92
CA PRO A 447 7.86 5.39 -16.30
C PRO A 447 8.81 6.02 -15.28
N THR A 448 8.29 6.70 -14.26
CA THR A 448 9.09 7.55 -13.34
C THR A 448 9.67 6.78 -12.16
N ARG A 449 9.27 5.52 -11.96
CA ARG A 449 9.69 4.70 -10.81
C ARG A 449 10.38 3.41 -11.26
N PRO A 450 11.37 2.93 -10.49
CA PRO A 450 11.87 1.58 -10.62
C PRO A 450 10.79 0.54 -10.32
N VAL A 451 10.96 -0.64 -10.91
CA VAL A 451 10.12 -1.81 -10.71
C VAL A 451 10.96 -2.97 -10.20
N ASN A 452 10.56 -3.53 -9.08
CA ASN A 452 11.01 -4.82 -8.55
C ASN A 452 9.98 -5.86 -8.97
N ASP A 453 10.26 -6.67 -9.98
CA ASP A 453 9.27 -7.52 -10.64
C ASP A 453 8.68 -8.62 -9.74
N ALA A 454 9.52 -9.23 -8.89
CA ALA A 454 9.13 -10.27 -7.95
C ALA A 454 10.07 -10.24 -6.74
N SER A 455 9.63 -9.60 -5.65
CA SER A 455 10.41 -9.42 -4.42
C SER A 455 10.92 -10.76 -3.90
N GLY A 456 12.25 -10.89 -3.77
CA GLY A 456 12.91 -12.10 -3.28
C GLY A 456 12.67 -13.37 -4.08
N GLY A 457 11.93 -13.30 -5.18
CA GLY A 457 11.58 -14.42 -6.05
C GLY A 457 12.48 -14.60 -7.27
N CYS A 458 11.95 -15.27 -8.29
CA CYS A 458 12.62 -15.43 -9.59
C CYS A 458 12.50 -14.14 -10.41
N HIS A 459 13.53 -13.32 -10.42
CA HIS A 459 13.58 -12.14 -11.28
C HIS A 459 13.66 -12.52 -12.75
N ILE A 460 12.85 -11.85 -13.59
CA ILE A 460 12.83 -12.02 -15.05
C ILE A 460 13.21 -10.72 -15.74
N LYS A 461 12.53 -9.64 -15.41
CA LYS A 461 12.80 -8.29 -15.92
C LYS A 461 12.55 -7.29 -14.81
N THR A 462 13.63 -6.77 -14.24
CA THR A 462 13.59 -5.93 -13.04
C THR A 462 14.56 -4.75 -13.16
N ASP A 463 14.26 -3.64 -12.46
CA ASP A 463 15.19 -2.53 -12.29
C ASP A 463 16.05 -2.69 -11.02
N ILE A 464 15.62 -3.53 -10.09
CA ILE A 464 16.25 -3.74 -8.78
C ILE A 464 16.31 -5.24 -8.52
N TRP A 465 17.48 -5.74 -8.11
CA TRP A 465 17.61 -7.12 -7.67
C TRP A 465 17.39 -7.24 -6.17
N THR A 466 16.47 -8.11 -5.77
CA THR A 466 16.13 -8.29 -4.37
C THR A 466 16.23 -9.75 -3.94
N VAL A 467 16.57 -9.96 -2.66
CA VAL A 467 16.67 -11.30 -2.07
C VAL A 467 16.10 -11.31 -0.67
N HIS A 468 15.56 -12.47 -0.26
CA HIS A 468 15.14 -12.75 1.11
C HIS A 468 16.14 -13.67 1.77
N ASN A 469 16.59 -13.33 2.98
CA ASN A 469 17.45 -14.20 3.77
C ASN A 469 17.22 -14.00 5.26
N TYR A 470 16.89 -15.09 5.93
CA TYR A 470 16.56 -15.11 7.35
C TYR A 470 17.60 -15.84 8.21
N GLU A 471 18.88 -15.89 7.76
CA GLU A 471 19.96 -16.42 8.59
C GLU A 471 20.09 -15.59 9.88
N GLN A 472 20.11 -16.27 11.02
CA GLN A 472 20.09 -15.63 12.32
C GLN A 472 21.45 -15.33 12.90
N ASP A 473 22.49 -15.99 12.41
CA ASP A 473 23.90 -15.70 12.77
C ASP A 473 24.40 -14.51 11.93
N PRO A 474 24.76 -13.38 12.56
CA PRO A 474 25.16 -12.18 11.83
C PRO A 474 26.36 -12.37 10.89
N ALA A 475 27.36 -13.14 11.32
CA ALA A 475 28.56 -13.38 10.51
C ALA A 475 28.24 -14.26 9.29
N LYS A 476 27.41 -15.28 9.47
CA LYS A 476 26.95 -16.13 8.37
C LYS A 476 26.03 -15.37 7.42
N LEU A 477 25.12 -14.53 7.94
CA LEU A 477 24.25 -13.71 7.11
C LEU A 477 25.09 -12.86 6.16
N LYS A 478 26.07 -12.12 6.68
CA LYS A 478 26.97 -11.29 5.86
C LYS A 478 27.67 -12.09 4.78
N ASP A 479 28.27 -13.24 5.17
CA ASP A 479 29.00 -14.14 4.26
C ASP A 479 28.09 -14.75 3.17
N ILE A 480 26.84 -15.05 3.52
CA ILE A 480 25.83 -15.55 2.56
C ILE A 480 25.51 -14.45 1.55
N ILE A 481 25.21 -13.23 2.00
CA ILE A 481 24.79 -12.13 1.14
C ILE A 481 25.88 -11.78 0.12
N TYR A 482 27.11 -11.66 0.58
CA TYR A 482 28.23 -11.37 -0.30
C TYR A 482 29.55 -11.91 0.27
N LYS A 483 30.23 -12.73 -0.52
CA LYS A 483 31.55 -13.26 -0.19
C LYS A 483 32.38 -13.51 -1.45
N ASP A 484 33.63 -13.09 -1.43
CA ASP A 484 34.62 -13.36 -2.50
C ASP A 484 34.12 -12.97 -3.90
N GLY A 485 33.45 -11.82 -4.02
CA GLY A 485 32.92 -11.32 -5.29
C GLY A 485 31.59 -11.97 -5.72
N LYS A 486 30.99 -12.81 -4.90
CA LYS A 486 29.74 -13.52 -5.20
C LYS A 486 28.60 -13.01 -4.34
N PHE A 487 27.49 -12.68 -5.00
CA PHE A 487 26.24 -12.30 -4.36
C PHE A 487 25.34 -13.51 -4.14
N PHE A 488 24.57 -13.48 -3.08
CA PHE A 488 23.45 -14.40 -2.87
C PHE A 488 22.39 -14.15 -3.95
N GLN A 489 21.95 -15.21 -4.56
CA GLN A 489 20.91 -15.17 -5.55
C GLN A 489 19.88 -16.20 -5.15
N ALA A 490 18.70 -15.76 -4.81
CA ALA A 490 17.58 -16.50 -4.28
C ALA A 490 17.75 -18.04 -4.19
N PRO A 491 17.52 -18.65 -3.04
CA PRO A 491 17.88 -20.03 -2.79
C PRO A 491 17.15 -20.97 -3.74
N ASN A 492 17.85 -21.99 -4.22
CA ASN A 492 17.33 -23.15 -4.95
C ASN A 492 16.92 -22.97 -6.40
N TYR A 493 17.16 -21.82 -7.03
CA TYR A 493 17.01 -21.76 -8.48
C TYR A 493 18.20 -22.45 -9.15
N LYS A 494 17.97 -23.68 -9.59
CA LYS A 494 18.86 -24.25 -10.58
C LYS A 494 18.61 -23.50 -11.89
N ILE A 495 19.58 -22.69 -12.30
CA ILE A 495 19.63 -22.17 -13.64
C ILE A 495 19.44 -23.35 -14.59
N GLY A 496 18.39 -23.29 -15.40
CA GLY A 496 18.05 -24.37 -16.31
C GLY A 496 17.30 -25.53 -15.67
N VAL A 497 16.06 -25.33 -15.25
CA VAL A 497 15.14 -26.45 -14.99
C VAL A 497 14.83 -27.13 -16.32
N PRO A 498 15.12 -28.43 -16.49
CA PRO A 498 14.75 -29.13 -17.72
C PRO A 498 13.25 -29.00 -17.95
N ALA A 499 12.83 -28.59 -19.13
CA ALA A 499 11.44 -28.53 -19.56
C ALA A 499 10.68 -29.85 -19.47
N ALA A 500 11.34 -30.93 -19.05
CA ALA A 500 10.77 -32.27 -18.87
C ALA A 500 9.58 -32.31 -17.88
N ASN A 501 9.45 -31.33 -17.01
CA ASN A 501 8.32 -31.23 -16.06
C ASN A 501 7.13 -30.42 -16.60
N ILE A 502 7.26 -29.79 -17.75
CA ILE A 502 6.16 -29.11 -18.41
C ILE A 502 5.45 -30.14 -19.27
N GLY A 503 4.34 -30.70 -18.80
CA GLY A 503 3.57 -31.78 -19.41
C GLY A 503 3.05 -31.52 -20.82
N PHE A 504 3.92 -31.19 -21.74
CA PHE A 504 3.64 -31.01 -23.16
C PHE A 504 4.32 -32.13 -23.97
N ASN A 505 3.55 -33.10 -24.42
CA ASN A 505 3.82 -34.15 -25.38
C ASN A 505 5.16 -34.04 -26.17
N GLY A 506 6.27 -34.37 -25.53
CA GLY A 506 7.55 -34.64 -26.19
C GLY A 506 8.26 -33.51 -26.95
N LEU A 507 7.62 -32.41 -27.24
CA LEU A 507 8.16 -31.33 -28.09
C LEU A 507 9.07 -30.33 -27.37
N ARG A 508 9.14 -30.38 -26.04
CA ARG A 508 9.95 -29.46 -25.23
C ARG A 508 10.86 -30.14 -24.20
N GLN A 509 11.17 -31.42 -24.41
CA GLN A 509 11.97 -32.19 -23.43
C GLN A 509 13.38 -31.65 -23.20
N ASN A 510 13.85 -30.72 -24.01
CA ASN A 510 15.17 -30.09 -23.91
C ASN A 510 15.13 -28.55 -23.87
N ALA A 511 13.97 -27.94 -23.72
CA ALA A 511 13.90 -26.48 -23.57
C ALA A 511 14.34 -26.09 -22.16
N VAL A 512 15.39 -25.30 -22.07
CA VAL A 512 15.89 -24.70 -20.83
C VAL A 512 15.56 -23.22 -20.90
N TYR A 513 14.94 -22.69 -19.84
CA TYR A 513 14.82 -21.25 -19.68
C TYR A 513 15.99 -20.76 -18.84
N ASP A 514 16.81 -19.89 -19.43
CA ASP A 514 17.89 -19.24 -18.73
C ASP A 514 17.33 -18.09 -17.89
N PHE A 515 17.10 -18.34 -16.59
CA PHE A 515 16.73 -17.27 -15.69
C PHE A 515 17.87 -16.24 -15.60
N PRO A 516 17.55 -14.93 -15.57
CA PRO A 516 18.55 -13.90 -15.35
C PRO A 516 19.34 -14.15 -14.06
N VAL A 517 20.61 -13.83 -14.10
CA VAL A 517 21.53 -13.93 -12.96
C VAL A 517 21.99 -12.50 -12.64
N TYR A 518 22.06 -12.17 -11.37
CA TYR A 518 22.57 -10.87 -10.95
C TYR A 518 24.01 -10.65 -11.42
N ASP A 519 24.25 -9.57 -12.14
CA ASP A 519 25.52 -9.26 -12.78
C ASP A 519 26.29 -8.07 -12.13
N GLY A 520 25.77 -7.56 -11.01
CA GLY A 520 26.39 -6.45 -10.27
C GLY A 520 26.09 -5.05 -10.83
N LYS A 521 25.23 -4.91 -11.85
CA LYS A 521 25.03 -3.64 -12.55
C LYS A 521 23.78 -2.85 -12.12
N MET A 522 22.86 -3.47 -11.40
CA MET A 522 21.68 -2.83 -10.85
C MET A 522 21.71 -2.80 -9.33
N PRO A 523 20.88 -1.98 -8.65
CA PRO A 523 20.82 -2.00 -7.19
C PRO A 523 20.46 -3.38 -6.66
N TYR A 524 21.14 -3.78 -5.59
CA TYR A 524 20.91 -5.02 -4.87
C TYR A 524 20.44 -4.70 -3.45
N LEU A 525 19.31 -5.27 -3.03
CA LEU A 525 18.74 -5.07 -1.72
C LEU A 525 18.35 -6.41 -1.08
N ILE A 526 18.38 -6.44 0.25
CA ILE A 526 17.84 -7.54 1.05
C ILE A 526 16.45 -7.10 1.51
N ASP A 527 15.43 -7.36 0.71
CA ASP A 527 14.10 -6.83 0.96
C ASP A 527 13.22 -7.70 1.86
N GLU A 528 13.80 -8.77 2.46
CA GLU A 528 13.35 -9.41 3.70
C GLU A 528 14.53 -9.99 4.48
N VAL A 529 14.63 -9.61 5.76
CA VAL A 529 15.70 -10.05 6.66
C VAL A 529 15.25 -9.99 8.13
N GLY A 530 15.92 -10.70 8.98
CA GLY A 530 15.69 -10.68 10.43
C GLY A 530 14.59 -11.65 10.86
N GLY A 531 13.39 -11.16 11.11
CA GLY A 531 12.26 -11.99 11.50
C GLY A 531 12.45 -12.73 12.84
N ILE A 532 13.25 -12.15 13.74
CA ILE A 532 13.60 -12.76 15.02
C ILE A 532 12.36 -12.93 15.89
N LYS A 533 12.00 -14.17 16.22
CA LYS A 533 10.84 -14.46 17.06
C LYS A 533 11.03 -13.90 18.48
N TRP A 534 10.05 -13.14 18.98
CA TRP A 534 9.98 -12.67 20.37
C TRP A 534 8.55 -12.59 20.86
N VAL A 535 8.24 -13.28 21.97
CA VAL A 535 6.93 -13.28 22.63
C VAL A 535 7.05 -12.89 24.10
N LYS A 536 6.01 -12.27 24.64
CA LYS A 536 6.02 -11.66 25.98
C LYS A 536 6.32 -12.65 27.13
N ASP A 537 5.96 -13.90 26.99
CA ASP A 537 6.17 -14.97 27.97
C ASP A 537 6.78 -16.18 27.28
N GLN A 538 7.98 -16.00 26.70
CA GLN A 538 8.63 -17.06 25.93
C GLN A 538 8.76 -18.40 26.68
N ASP A 539 9.02 -18.36 28.00
CA ASP A 539 9.16 -19.56 28.84
C ASP A 539 7.83 -20.27 29.12
N LYS A 540 6.68 -19.60 28.89
CA LYS A 540 5.33 -20.14 29.13
C LYS A 540 4.60 -20.56 27.86
N THR A 541 5.10 -20.19 26.70
CA THR A 541 4.51 -20.55 25.42
C THR A 541 4.89 -21.98 25.06
N ASN A 542 4.36 -22.91 25.82
CA ASN A 542 4.30 -24.30 25.39
C ASN A 542 3.53 -24.33 24.05
N SER A 543 4.07 -25.04 23.13
CA SER A 543 3.70 -25.48 21.79
C SER A 543 2.21 -25.55 21.37
N SER A 544 1.25 -25.20 22.22
CA SER A 544 -0.17 -25.14 21.88
C SER A 544 -0.58 -23.87 21.13
N THR A 545 0.23 -22.82 21.20
CA THR A 545 0.06 -21.63 20.36
C THR A 545 0.94 -21.80 19.13
N GLN A 546 0.35 -21.74 17.97
CA GLN A 546 1.02 -21.83 16.66
C GLN A 546 1.94 -20.62 16.37
N SER A 547 2.46 -19.96 17.41
CA SER A 547 3.29 -18.78 17.26
C SER A 547 4.64 -19.14 16.64
N TRP A 548 5.07 -18.34 15.66
CA TRP A 548 6.32 -18.60 14.98
C TRP A 548 7.09 -17.29 14.66
N GLY A 549 8.30 -17.47 14.19
CA GLY A 549 9.24 -16.51 13.66
C GLY A 549 10.48 -17.28 13.23
N TYR A 550 11.48 -16.59 12.71
CA TYR A 550 12.64 -17.24 12.12
C TYR A 550 13.70 -17.60 13.17
N GLY A 551 14.32 -18.77 12.99
CA GLY A 551 15.40 -19.29 13.81
C GLY A 551 15.00 -19.67 15.24
N THR A 552 16.02 -19.95 16.06
CA THR A 552 15.80 -20.24 17.49
C THR A 552 15.50 -18.94 18.24
N PRO A 553 14.40 -18.86 18.99
CA PRO A 553 14.09 -17.67 19.78
C PRO A 553 15.22 -17.31 20.75
N PRO A 554 15.61 -16.04 20.85
CA PRO A 554 16.53 -15.57 21.89
C PRO A 554 15.95 -15.83 23.29
N LYS A 555 16.80 -16.11 24.27
CA LYS A 555 16.37 -16.36 25.64
C LYS A 555 16.23 -15.10 26.47
N THR A 556 16.91 -14.04 26.09
CA THR A 556 16.92 -12.75 26.78
C THR A 556 16.77 -11.61 25.80
N GLU A 557 16.30 -10.46 26.28
CA GLU A 557 16.26 -9.21 25.50
C GLU A 557 17.66 -8.80 25.01
N LYS A 558 18.69 -8.99 25.84
CA LYS A 558 20.07 -8.72 25.47
C LYS A 558 20.48 -9.56 24.24
N GLU A 559 20.21 -10.86 24.26
CA GLU A 559 20.52 -11.75 23.13
C GLU A 559 19.75 -11.35 21.86
N PHE A 560 18.50 -10.90 22.02
CA PHE A 560 17.71 -10.37 20.89
C PHE A 560 18.38 -9.15 20.28
N LEU A 561 18.71 -8.15 21.10
CA LEU A 561 19.29 -6.88 20.65
C LEU A 561 20.68 -7.09 20.04
N GLU A 562 21.54 -7.91 20.65
CA GLU A 562 22.86 -8.25 20.11
C GLU A 562 22.78 -8.93 18.74
N ARG A 563 21.84 -9.87 18.57
CA ARG A 563 21.59 -10.53 17.28
C ARG A 563 21.10 -9.55 16.24
N LEU A 564 20.10 -8.75 16.59
CA LEU A 564 19.52 -7.74 15.71
C LEU A 564 20.57 -6.74 15.25
N GLU A 565 21.31 -6.16 16.20
CA GLU A 565 22.36 -5.19 15.90
C GLU A 565 23.48 -5.81 15.03
N GLY A 566 23.86 -7.04 15.33
CA GLY A 566 24.87 -7.77 14.54
C GLY A 566 24.42 -8.01 13.10
N GLN A 567 23.15 -8.40 12.88
CA GLN A 567 22.59 -8.56 11.53
C GLN A 567 22.58 -7.25 10.76
N MET A 568 22.11 -6.16 11.37
CA MET A 568 22.04 -4.85 10.70
C MET A 568 23.44 -4.30 10.41
N ASN A 569 24.37 -4.37 11.34
CA ASN A 569 25.76 -3.95 11.13
C ASN A 569 26.42 -4.78 10.00
N GLY A 570 26.22 -6.10 9.98
CA GLY A 570 26.75 -6.97 8.93
C GLY A 570 26.26 -6.60 7.52
N ILE A 571 25.01 -6.14 7.40
CA ILE A 571 24.44 -5.64 6.11
C ILE A 571 25.04 -4.27 5.78
N LEU A 572 25.11 -3.35 6.74
CA LEU A 572 25.65 -2.00 6.53
C LEU A 572 27.13 -2.01 6.15
N GLU A 573 27.91 -2.99 6.60
CA GLU A 573 29.31 -3.20 6.19
C GLU A 573 29.46 -3.54 4.68
N LEU A 574 28.37 -3.99 4.03
CA LEU A 574 28.32 -4.27 2.59
C LEU A 574 27.86 -3.07 1.74
N LYS A 575 28.11 -1.85 2.19
CA LYS A 575 27.61 -0.59 1.60
C LYS A 575 27.89 -0.37 0.11
N ASP A 576 28.93 -0.98 -0.43
CA ASP A 576 29.26 -0.87 -1.85
C ASP A 576 28.48 -1.88 -2.71
N GLN A 577 27.93 -2.92 -2.08
CA GLN A 577 27.19 -4.02 -2.70
C GLN A 577 25.70 -3.94 -2.46
N VAL A 578 25.28 -3.54 -1.25
CA VAL A 578 23.88 -3.57 -0.78
C VAL A 578 23.36 -2.15 -0.57
N TRP A 579 22.28 -1.77 -1.27
CA TRP A 579 21.73 -0.40 -1.27
C TRP A 579 20.47 -0.23 -0.42
N GLY A 580 20.18 -1.19 0.42
CA GLY A 580 19.10 -1.12 1.38
C GLY A 580 18.72 -2.48 1.92
N TYR A 581 17.92 -2.44 2.97
CA TYR A 581 17.31 -3.61 3.57
C TYR A 581 15.85 -3.35 3.93
N CYS A 582 15.08 -4.43 4.11
CA CYS A 582 13.74 -4.40 4.70
C CYS A 582 13.66 -5.44 5.82
N TYR A 583 13.51 -4.96 7.05
CA TYR A 583 13.40 -5.83 8.24
C TYR A 583 12.00 -6.42 8.36
N THR A 584 11.89 -7.70 8.58
CA THR A 584 10.63 -8.42 8.83
C THR A 584 10.41 -8.58 10.33
N GLN A 585 9.49 -7.86 10.99
CA GLN A 585 8.50 -6.94 10.46
C GLN A 585 8.15 -5.82 11.46
N LEU A 586 7.26 -4.89 11.09
CA LEU A 586 6.89 -3.77 11.95
C LEU A 586 6.14 -4.23 13.20
N THR A 587 5.02 -4.92 13.02
CA THR A 587 4.18 -5.45 14.11
C THR A 587 4.06 -6.95 14.00
N ASP A 588 3.81 -7.63 15.11
CA ASP A 588 3.24 -8.96 15.07
C ASP A 588 1.94 -8.96 14.28
N VAL A 589 1.63 -10.09 13.65
CA VAL A 589 0.32 -10.34 13.06
C VAL A 589 -0.16 -11.73 13.48
N GLU A 590 -1.18 -11.77 14.33
CA GLU A 590 -1.76 -13.02 14.84
C GLU A 590 -0.67 -13.98 15.39
N GLN A 591 -0.46 -15.15 14.78
CA GLN A 591 0.54 -16.13 15.21
C GLN A 591 1.98 -15.81 14.75
N GLU A 592 2.19 -14.92 13.80
CA GLU A 592 3.52 -14.47 13.39
C GLU A 592 4.04 -13.40 14.34
N GLN A 593 5.00 -13.78 15.21
CA GLN A 593 5.42 -12.98 16.35
C GLN A 593 6.90 -12.59 16.27
N ASN A 594 7.25 -11.92 15.18
CA ASN A 594 8.58 -11.43 14.87
C ASN A 594 8.62 -9.89 14.60
N GLY A 595 7.53 -9.20 14.94
CA GLY A 595 7.45 -7.74 14.84
C GLY A 595 8.35 -7.02 15.85
N ILE A 596 8.70 -5.77 15.56
CA ILE A 596 9.35 -4.85 16.52
C ILE A 596 8.36 -4.38 17.58
N TYR A 597 7.09 -4.30 17.19
CA TYR A 597 5.98 -4.02 18.08
C TYR A 597 5.07 -5.24 18.20
N TYR A 598 4.32 -5.33 19.30
CA TYR A 598 3.23 -6.28 19.41
C TYR A 598 2.11 -5.97 18.40
N TYR A 599 1.18 -6.90 18.20
CA TYR A 599 0.07 -6.75 17.27
C TYR A 599 -0.83 -5.54 17.61
N ASP A 600 -0.94 -5.19 18.89
CA ASP A 600 -1.64 -4.02 19.40
C ASP A 600 -0.83 -2.71 19.34
N ARG A 601 0.35 -2.72 18.68
CA ARG A 601 1.27 -1.59 18.53
C ARG A 601 1.98 -1.16 19.81
N THR A 602 1.88 -1.93 20.88
CA THR A 602 2.71 -1.67 22.08
C THR A 602 4.17 -2.06 21.84
N PRO A 603 5.15 -1.30 22.35
CA PRO A 603 6.57 -1.61 22.18
C PRO A 603 6.94 -2.95 22.84
N LYS A 604 7.75 -3.76 22.14
CA LYS A 604 8.37 -4.97 22.71
C LYS A 604 9.64 -4.65 23.50
N PHE A 605 10.34 -3.61 23.07
CA PHE A 605 11.66 -3.19 23.58
C PHE A 605 11.70 -1.69 23.80
N ASP A 606 12.77 -1.20 24.47
CA ASP A 606 13.03 0.23 24.50
C ASP A 606 13.22 0.78 23.08
N THR A 607 12.31 1.66 22.68
CA THR A 607 12.28 2.24 21.34
C THR A 607 13.58 2.99 21.00
N LYS A 608 14.30 3.55 22.01
CA LYS A 608 15.56 4.24 21.77
C LYS A 608 16.67 3.27 21.37
N LEU A 609 16.69 2.08 21.99
CA LEU A 609 17.66 1.04 21.63
C LEU A 609 17.38 0.52 20.21
N ILE A 610 16.13 0.26 19.89
CA ILE A 610 15.72 -0.16 18.54
C ILE A 610 16.08 0.94 17.52
N HIS A 611 15.76 2.19 17.83
CA HIS A 611 16.11 3.34 16.97
C HIS A 611 17.62 3.40 16.71
N SER A 612 18.44 3.24 17.74
CA SER A 612 19.90 3.31 17.59
C SER A 612 20.48 2.22 16.67
N ILE A 613 19.76 1.12 16.48
CA ILE A 613 20.13 0.04 15.56
C ILE A 613 19.72 0.38 14.13
N PHE A 614 18.42 0.68 13.91
CA PHE A 614 17.85 0.86 12.57
C PHE A 614 18.09 2.25 11.95
N SER A 615 18.44 3.27 12.76
CA SER A 615 18.74 4.61 12.22
C SER A 615 20.13 4.74 11.60
N LYS A 616 21.01 3.76 11.83
CA LYS A 616 22.38 3.78 11.28
C LYS A 616 22.37 3.76 9.75
N ASN A 617 23.17 4.60 9.15
CA ASN A 617 23.55 4.53 7.74
C ASN A 617 24.92 3.81 7.61
N PRO A 618 25.29 3.34 6.41
CA PRO A 618 26.59 2.71 6.19
C PRO A 618 27.78 3.57 6.63
N GLU A 619 27.68 4.89 6.46
CA GLU A 619 28.73 5.85 6.82
C GLU A 619 28.94 5.95 8.35
N ASP A 620 27.94 5.62 9.15
CA ASP A 620 28.03 5.65 10.62
C ASP A 620 28.93 4.52 11.16
N LEU A 621 29.24 3.52 10.32
CA LEU A 621 30.20 2.46 10.65
C LEU A 621 31.64 2.83 10.26
N GLU A 622 31.86 3.94 9.53
CA GLU A 622 33.21 4.39 9.20
C GLU A 622 33.92 4.85 10.45
N GLY A 623 35.07 4.23 10.73
CA GLY A 623 35.85 4.52 11.94
C GLY A 623 35.41 3.77 13.19
N THR A 624 34.37 2.92 13.12
CA THR A 624 34.06 1.99 14.21
C THR A 624 34.91 0.72 14.06
N TYR A 625 35.61 0.37 15.11
CA TYR A 625 36.35 -0.89 15.15
C TYR A 625 35.44 -1.95 15.76
N THR A 626 35.30 -3.09 15.09
CA THR A 626 34.56 -4.25 15.65
C THR A 626 35.42 -4.82 16.81
N ASN A 627 34.88 -4.79 18.01
CA ASN A 627 35.47 -5.51 19.12
C ASN A 627 35.08 -7.00 19.05
N PRO A 628 35.98 -7.93 19.37
CA PRO A 628 37.25 -7.66 19.97
C PRO A 628 38.38 -7.46 18.94
N LEU A 629 39.19 -6.41 19.11
CA LEU A 629 40.50 -6.27 18.44
C LEU A 629 41.39 -7.49 18.73
N CYS A 630 41.07 -8.19 19.80
CA CYS A 630 41.71 -9.43 20.22
C CYS A 630 40.64 -10.34 20.89
N ASN A 631 40.58 -11.62 20.50
CA ASN A 631 39.66 -12.60 21.09
C ASN A 631 40.05 -13.06 22.49
N TYR A 632 41.25 -12.75 22.95
CA TYR A 632 41.81 -13.14 24.24
C TYR A 632 42.60 -11.98 24.81
N GLY A 633 42.28 -11.52 25.98
CA GLY A 633 43.01 -10.51 26.73
C GLY A 633 42.16 -9.94 27.85
N PRO A 634 42.36 -10.33 29.13
CA PRO A 634 41.78 -9.62 30.25
C PRO A 634 42.42 -8.20 30.34
N ASP A 635 41.59 -7.27 30.86
CA ASP A 635 42.01 -5.88 31.14
C ASP A 635 42.56 -5.10 29.92
N PRO A 636 41.84 -5.00 28.82
CA PRO A 636 42.28 -4.21 27.67
C PRO A 636 42.20 -2.71 27.97
N TRP A 637 43.22 -1.97 27.58
CA TRP A 637 43.19 -0.51 27.57
C TRP A 637 43.90 0.06 26.35
N ALA A 638 43.48 1.25 25.96
CA ALA A 638 44.05 1.93 24.79
C ALA A 638 44.52 3.33 25.13
N ILE A 639 45.65 3.73 24.58
CA ILE A 639 46.19 5.07 24.69
C ILE A 639 46.24 5.74 23.32
N TRP A 640 45.80 6.99 23.23
CA TRP A 640 45.99 7.82 22.07
C TRP A 640 47.34 8.54 22.15
N HIS A 641 48.17 8.35 21.14
CA HIS A 641 49.45 9.03 21.05
C HIS A 641 49.85 9.23 19.58
N ASP A 642 50.22 10.44 19.22
CA ASP A 642 50.78 10.82 17.90
C ASP A 642 49.89 10.42 16.71
N GLY A 643 48.56 10.65 16.81
CA GLY A 643 47.60 10.34 15.74
C GLY A 643 47.21 8.87 15.62
N SER A 644 47.63 8.04 16.60
CA SER A 644 47.31 6.59 16.61
C SER A 644 46.84 6.11 17.98
N TYR A 645 45.97 5.10 18.01
CA TYR A 645 45.64 4.36 19.22
C TYR A 645 46.59 3.18 19.40
N TYR A 646 47.18 3.10 20.57
CA TYR A 646 47.98 1.94 21.02
C TYR A 646 47.12 1.09 21.94
N TYR A 647 46.88 -0.15 21.54
CA TYR A 647 46.11 -1.12 22.28
C TYR A 647 47.00 -2.07 23.07
N MET A 648 46.73 -2.23 24.34
CA MET A 648 47.49 -3.13 25.23
C MET A 648 46.53 -4.02 26.02
N HIS A 649 46.92 -5.26 26.23
CA HIS A 649 46.24 -6.19 27.10
C HIS A 649 47.27 -7.07 27.82
N THR A 650 46.91 -7.60 28.96
CA THR A 650 47.71 -8.61 29.65
C THR A 650 47.63 -9.94 28.92
N MET A 651 48.78 -10.57 28.67
CA MET A 651 48.87 -11.90 28.07
C MET A 651 48.62 -12.98 29.11
#